data_9b317fc57a70e5d08ccc96954bb0b8b9
#
_entry.id   9b317fc57a70e5d08ccc96954bb0b8b9
#
_cell.length_a   1.000
_cell.length_b   1.000
_cell.length_c   1.000
_cell.angle_alpha   90.00
_cell.angle_beta   90.00
_cell.angle_gamma   90.00
#
_symmetry.space_group_name_H-M   'P 1'
#
loop_
_entity.id
_entity.type
_entity.pdbx_description
1 polymer ?
#
loop_
_entity_poly.entity_id
_entity_poly.type
_entity_poly.pdbx_seq_one_letter_code
_entity_poly.pdbx_strand_id
1 'polypeptide(L)'
;MSAFGCSSMTFHGHTEQRAFGGCRNTGGALSRFAILAGCWLGLICTKSWGAEVTAAHPSAEHIEFFENKIRPVLTQHCYSCHSAEATKLKGGLRLDSRAGLLKGGDTGPAIVPGQPDASLLIQAVRYKDEDTAMPPKKPLPEALVADLEAWVRMGSPWPETEKTGSPARVETQGFDWAKFRSEHWAFRNVVTSEPPTVKNTSWVSHPIDQFVLARLQSAGLTPAPPAEKRVLIRRAYLDLTGLPPTPEAVTTFLADPSPDSFAKVVDALLASPQYGEHWGRHWLDVARYSDGLGGFLDSEELPEAWRYRDWVVGALNRDLPYDQFVRAQIAGDLLSNDRDLAIATGFFAVGPTYISDGGDPEATAQARAETLADRVDTFSRTFLGLTVACARCHDHKFDPITARDYYALAGIFDNSKVELTSIAPREVVNAFDAAQKAIKDHEKLIKATGTNTAAKSQEAPLKAELERLKKAVPAAYAKAHLLVDRGNKDMPVAIRGDLRKPGEPAPRRFLQIVAGENPPLFRDGSGRRQLADAVTDPANALTVRVIVNRVWQHHFGQALVRTPSNFGMLGEKPTHPELLDWLASTFMENGWSLKKLHRLILLSSTWQMSSQYRAESFAKDGENRLLWRMNPRKLEVESWRDSMLAVTGELDRALGGPPSDRILESSRRTLYGKVSRNGDRFLSDEFLRLFDFPAPRSTSEQRTASTVPRQHLFMMNSGFMAARAQALSARLQRESSDDQTRITRAYQLLYARPPVADETALGLAFLAETTTGTTASRWDSYAQALLSAHEFIQNQ
;
A
#
# COMPACT_ATOMS: atom_id res chain seq x y z
N MET A 1 -40.63 -23.39 25.40
CA MET A 1 -40.61 -24.15 26.66
C MET A 1 -39.20 -24.23 27.15
N SER A 2 -38.97 -23.70 28.35
CA SER A 2 -37.81 -23.79 29.25
C SER A 2 -36.57 -23.00 28.79
N ALA A 3 -36.24 -21.80 29.17
CA ALA A 3 -36.11 -21.11 30.48
C ALA A 3 -35.04 -21.72 31.41
N PHE A 4 -33.95 -20.95 31.65
CA PHE A 4 -33.06 -20.85 32.83
C PHE A 4 -31.78 -20.12 32.34
N GLY A 5 -31.20 -19.11 32.96
CA GLY A 5 -31.47 -18.42 34.22
C GLY A 5 -30.30 -17.48 34.43
N CYS A 6 -30.57 -16.25 34.74
CA CYS A 6 -29.64 -15.16 35.08
C CYS A 6 -28.91 -15.49 36.39
N SER A 7 -27.62 -15.20 36.50
CA SER A 7 -26.98 -14.93 37.81
C SER A 7 -25.96 -13.81 37.65
N SER A 8 -26.36 -12.69 38.22
CA SER A 8 -25.56 -11.52 38.55
C SER A 8 -24.69 -11.81 39.77
N MET A 9 -23.40 -11.46 39.71
CA MET A 9 -22.56 -11.30 40.90
C MET A 9 -21.98 -9.90 40.93
N THR A 10 -22.55 -9.13 41.83
CA THR A 10 -22.02 -7.86 42.36
C THR A 10 -20.86 -8.16 43.30
N PHE A 11 -19.76 -7.48 43.17
CA PHE A 11 -18.75 -7.35 44.23
C PHE A 11 -18.58 -5.91 44.64
N HIS A 12 -18.75 -5.72 45.94
CA HIS A 12 -18.59 -4.48 46.70
C HIS A 12 -17.11 -4.08 46.81
N GLY A 13 -16.89 -2.77 46.89
CA GLY A 13 -15.61 -2.16 47.13
C GLY A 13 -15.16 -2.25 48.62
N HIS A 14 -13.86 -2.06 48.76
CA HIS A 14 -13.29 -1.55 50.00
C HIS A 14 -12.16 -0.59 49.67
N THR A 15 -12.31 0.65 50.10
CA THR A 15 -11.37 1.71 50.28
C THR A 15 -10.46 1.39 51.49
N GLU A 16 -9.16 1.51 51.34
CA GLU A 16 -8.27 1.83 52.44
C GLU A 16 -7.22 2.85 52.03
N GLN A 17 -7.37 4.06 52.60
CA GLN A 17 -6.34 5.09 52.73
C GLN A 17 -5.35 4.67 53.79
N ARG A 18 -4.05 4.78 53.55
CA ARG A 18 -3.07 5.02 54.57
C ARG A 18 -2.05 6.06 54.12
N ALA A 19 -2.13 7.20 54.78
CA ALA A 19 -1.08 8.21 54.85
C ALA A 19 -0.03 7.80 55.92
N PHE A 20 1.18 8.30 55.74
CA PHE A 20 2.24 8.65 56.74
C PHE A 20 3.50 8.88 55.90
N GLY A 21 4.30 9.90 56.04
CA GLY A 21 4.58 10.80 57.10
C GLY A 21 5.96 11.36 56.77
N GLY A 22 6.13 12.62 56.91
CA GLY A 22 7.30 13.34 56.57
C GLY A 22 8.49 13.10 57.52
N CYS A 23 9.65 13.51 57.10
CA CYS A 23 10.76 13.85 57.96
C CYS A 23 11.56 15.02 57.41
N ARG A 24 11.84 15.93 58.32
CA ARG A 24 12.49 17.23 58.17
C ARG A 24 14.00 17.18 58.16
N ASN A 25 14.59 18.18 57.47
CA ASN A 25 15.72 19.05 57.87
C ASN A 25 16.90 18.51 58.69
N THR A 26 18.10 18.82 58.16
CA THR A 26 19.23 19.53 58.84
C THR A 26 20.25 19.83 57.72
N GLY A 27 20.80 21.04 57.47
CA GLY A 27 21.31 22.06 58.35
C GLY A 27 22.82 22.14 58.29
N GLY A 28 23.38 23.30 57.86
CA GLY A 28 24.81 23.62 58.06
C GLY A 28 25.49 24.07 56.75
N ALA A 29 25.75 25.27 56.53
CA ALA A 29 26.37 26.46 57.13
C ALA A 29 27.71 26.77 56.45
N LEU A 30 27.78 27.99 55.92
CA LEU A 30 28.85 28.96 55.90
C LEU A 30 30.16 28.72 55.14
N SER A 31 30.54 29.55 54.21
CA SER A 31 31.60 30.50 54.38
C SER A 31 31.60 31.66 53.36
N ARG A 32 31.66 32.84 53.89
CA ARG A 32 31.82 34.16 53.23
C ARG A 32 33.30 34.33 52.82
N PHE A 33 33.47 35.01 51.68
CA PHE A 33 34.52 36.10 51.63
C PHE A 33 34.14 37.13 50.62
N ALA A 34 34.12 38.36 51.02
CA ALA A 34 33.83 39.60 50.30
C ALA A 34 35.16 40.27 49.89
N ILE A 35 35.11 41.18 48.92
CA ILE A 35 35.58 42.58 49.02
C ILE A 35 36.11 43.08 47.66
N LEU A 36 35.50 44.20 47.23
CA LEU A 36 35.95 45.49 46.64
C LEU A 36 36.29 45.55 45.15
N ALA A 37 35.49 46.27 44.47
CA ALA A 37 35.47 47.70 44.15
C ALA A 37 36.12 48.08 42.80
N GLY A 38 35.36 48.80 41.99
CA GLY A 38 35.83 49.52 40.81
C GLY A 38 34.70 50.01 39.91
N CYS A 39 34.17 51.17 40.21
CA CYS A 39 33.31 51.97 39.31
C CYS A 39 33.95 52.27 37.97
N TRP A 40 33.31 52.04 36.86
CA TRP A 40 33.31 52.93 35.71
C TRP A 40 32.03 52.85 34.91
N LEU A 41 31.47 54.00 34.64
CA LEU A 41 30.26 54.21 33.81
C LEU A 41 30.51 53.74 32.39
N GLY A 42 29.54 53.01 31.87
CA GLY A 42 29.40 52.77 30.45
C GLY A 42 27.91 52.44 30.14
N LEU A 43 27.21 53.35 29.58
CA LEU A 43 25.88 53.15 28.96
C LEU A 43 25.95 52.00 27.97
N ILE A 44 25.30 50.89 28.25
CA ILE A 44 25.03 49.88 27.26
C ILE A 44 23.50 49.61 27.24
N CYS A 45 22.92 49.99 26.12
CA CYS A 45 21.56 49.65 25.72
C CYS A 45 21.30 48.15 25.98
N THR A 46 20.35 47.87 26.84
CA THR A 46 19.74 46.54 26.95
C THR A 46 18.87 46.33 25.70
N LYS A 47 19.49 45.68 24.69
CA LYS A 47 18.68 44.98 23.72
C LYS A 47 18.11 43.74 24.37
N SER A 48 16.81 43.76 24.67
CA SER A 48 16.06 42.55 24.94
C SER A 48 16.14 41.64 23.74
N TRP A 49 16.82 40.52 23.86
CA TRP A 49 16.71 39.41 22.96
C TRP A 49 15.30 38.79 23.15
N GLY A 50 14.32 39.36 22.45
CA GLY A 50 13.15 38.58 22.11
C GLY A 50 13.64 37.48 21.17
N ALA A 51 13.55 36.23 21.60
CA ALA A 51 13.66 35.11 20.69
C ALA A 51 12.48 35.24 19.71
N GLU A 52 12.72 35.77 18.52
CA GLU A 52 11.88 35.52 17.38
C GLU A 52 11.91 34.02 17.15
N VAL A 53 10.82 33.36 17.54
CA VAL A 53 10.50 32.03 17.04
C VAL A 53 10.27 32.23 15.54
N THR A 54 11.32 32.03 14.76
CA THR A 54 11.18 31.86 13.32
C THR A 54 10.21 30.71 13.12
N ALA A 55 9.00 31.02 12.67
CA ALA A 55 8.02 30.04 12.29
C ALA A 55 8.66 29.19 11.18
N ALA A 56 9.04 27.97 11.55
CA ALA A 56 9.54 27.00 10.59
C ALA A 56 8.45 26.83 9.53
N HIS A 57 8.78 26.99 8.26
CA HIS A 57 7.87 26.72 7.17
C HIS A 57 7.36 25.27 7.31
N PRO A 58 6.03 25.03 7.17
CA PRO A 58 5.50 23.68 7.26
C PRO A 58 6.17 22.77 6.24
N SER A 59 6.51 21.54 6.64
CA SER A 59 7.12 20.57 5.74
C SER A 59 6.16 20.26 4.57
N ALA A 60 6.71 19.81 3.45
CA ALA A 60 5.92 19.40 2.29
C ALA A 60 4.90 18.31 2.67
N GLU A 61 5.26 17.39 3.55
CA GLU A 61 4.43 16.31 4.07
C GLU A 61 3.23 16.84 4.89
N HIS A 62 3.43 17.88 5.68
CA HIS A 62 2.36 18.54 6.44
C HIS A 62 1.39 19.29 5.52
N ILE A 63 1.88 19.87 4.45
CA ILE A 63 1.03 20.53 3.44
C ILE A 63 0.26 19.49 2.64
N GLU A 64 0.87 18.38 2.27
CA GLU A 64 0.21 17.28 1.59
C GLU A 64 -0.91 16.67 2.46
N PHE A 65 -0.66 16.49 3.74
CA PHE A 65 -1.69 16.04 4.69
C PHE A 65 -2.86 17.01 4.73
N PHE A 66 -2.60 18.32 4.80
CA PHE A 66 -3.65 19.34 4.77
C PHE A 66 -4.47 19.27 3.49
N GLU A 67 -3.83 19.22 2.32
CA GLU A 67 -4.52 19.23 1.03
C GLU A 67 -5.35 17.96 0.80
N ASN A 68 -4.81 16.78 1.19
CA ASN A 68 -5.45 15.51 0.93
C ASN A 68 -6.50 15.11 1.97
N LYS A 69 -6.35 15.55 3.22
CA LYS A 69 -7.18 15.12 4.35
C LYS A 69 -8.05 16.23 4.93
N ILE A 70 -7.51 17.42 5.08
CA ILE A 70 -8.17 18.49 5.84
C ILE A 70 -8.99 19.41 4.93
N ARG A 71 -8.38 19.91 3.84
CA ARG A 71 -9.09 20.81 2.92
C ARG A 71 -10.37 20.20 2.36
N PRO A 72 -10.42 18.91 1.93
CA PRO A 72 -11.67 18.30 1.49
C PRO A 72 -12.75 18.32 2.56
N VAL A 73 -12.41 18.01 3.82
CA VAL A 73 -13.35 18.04 4.95
C VAL A 73 -13.91 19.44 5.18
N LEU A 74 -13.04 20.45 5.24
CA LEU A 74 -13.45 21.85 5.42
C LEU A 74 -14.34 22.31 4.26
N THR A 75 -13.96 22.00 3.03
CA THR A 75 -14.72 22.40 1.83
C THR A 75 -16.10 21.76 1.80
N GLN A 76 -16.17 20.45 2.10
CA GLN A 76 -17.39 19.69 1.97
C GLN A 76 -18.38 19.93 3.11
N HIS A 77 -17.88 20.13 4.33
CA HIS A 77 -18.72 20.14 5.54
C HIS A 77 -18.83 21.52 6.22
N CYS A 78 -17.92 22.45 5.91
CA CYS A 78 -17.83 23.71 6.65
C CYS A 78 -18.01 24.98 5.79
N TYR A 79 -17.43 25.04 4.57
CA TYR A 79 -17.38 26.27 3.79
C TYR A 79 -18.71 26.79 3.32
N SER A 80 -19.76 25.97 3.23
CA SER A 80 -21.11 26.42 2.88
C SER A 80 -21.67 27.47 3.86
N CYS A 81 -21.19 27.48 5.12
CA CYS A 81 -21.59 28.41 6.18
C CYS A 81 -20.43 29.26 6.70
N HIS A 82 -19.16 28.80 6.53
CA HIS A 82 -17.98 29.39 7.15
C HIS A 82 -16.88 29.73 6.16
N SER A 83 -17.23 30.36 5.03
CA SER A 83 -16.26 30.85 4.03
C SER A 83 -16.60 32.27 3.60
N ALA A 84 -15.68 32.94 2.90
CA ALA A 84 -15.92 34.26 2.29
C ALA A 84 -17.10 34.25 1.31
N GLU A 85 -17.41 33.09 0.74
CA GLU A 85 -18.46 32.95 -0.28
C GLU A 85 -19.76 32.38 0.26
N ALA A 86 -19.86 32.17 1.58
CA ALA A 86 -21.09 31.74 2.20
C ALA A 86 -22.19 32.80 2.02
N THR A 87 -23.37 32.39 1.57
CA THR A 87 -24.52 33.30 1.38
C THR A 87 -24.85 34.09 2.65
N LYS A 88 -24.58 33.48 3.81
CA LYS A 88 -24.68 34.11 5.13
C LYS A 88 -23.57 33.54 6.01
N LEU A 89 -22.58 34.33 6.35
CA LEU A 89 -21.50 33.93 7.26
C LEU A 89 -22.09 33.71 8.67
N LYS A 90 -22.01 32.48 9.16
CA LYS A 90 -22.52 32.12 10.48
C LYS A 90 -21.44 32.27 11.54
N GLY A 91 -21.82 32.86 12.71
CA GLY A 91 -20.93 33.07 13.84
C GLY A 91 -19.71 33.93 13.55
N GLY A 92 -19.75 34.76 12.51
CA GLY A 92 -18.59 35.56 12.08
C GLY A 92 -17.33 34.75 11.69
N LEU A 93 -17.44 33.44 11.65
CA LEU A 93 -16.32 32.52 11.53
C LEU A 93 -15.98 32.17 10.06
N ARG A 94 -14.71 32.34 9.72
CA ARG A 94 -14.16 31.93 8.43
C ARG A 94 -13.18 30.77 8.60
N LEU A 95 -13.46 29.64 7.96
CA LEU A 95 -12.62 28.43 7.96
C LEU A 95 -11.90 28.22 6.63
N ASP A 96 -12.04 29.13 5.68
CA ASP A 96 -11.45 29.11 4.35
C ASP A 96 -10.08 29.81 4.29
N SER A 97 -9.56 30.26 5.41
CA SER A 97 -8.22 30.86 5.53
C SER A 97 -7.58 30.61 6.88
N ARG A 98 -6.26 30.48 6.93
CA ARG A 98 -5.52 30.34 8.21
C ARG A 98 -5.75 31.55 9.12
N ALA A 99 -5.75 32.75 8.54
CA ALA A 99 -6.04 33.96 9.28
C ALA A 99 -7.45 33.95 9.88
N GLY A 100 -8.44 33.44 9.14
CA GLY A 100 -9.81 33.28 9.61
C GLY A 100 -9.93 32.28 10.74
N LEU A 101 -9.26 31.14 10.65
CA LEU A 101 -9.20 30.12 11.70
C LEU A 101 -8.58 30.64 13.01
N LEU A 102 -7.46 31.37 12.90
CA LEU A 102 -6.76 31.94 14.04
C LEU A 102 -7.48 33.15 14.63
N LYS A 103 -8.14 33.97 13.80
CA LYS A 103 -8.99 35.05 14.26
C LYS A 103 -10.26 34.53 14.96
N GLY A 104 -10.82 33.44 14.38
CA GLY A 104 -12.07 32.82 14.86
C GLY A 104 -13.32 33.64 14.54
N GLY A 105 -14.38 33.29 15.20
CA GLY A 105 -15.70 33.93 15.12
C GLY A 105 -16.10 34.66 16.39
N ASP A 106 -17.40 34.79 16.60
CA ASP A 106 -17.99 35.52 17.74
C ASP A 106 -17.59 34.93 19.11
N THR A 107 -17.21 33.65 19.17
CA THR A 107 -16.82 32.92 20.39
C THR A 107 -15.29 32.81 20.58
N GLY A 108 -14.49 33.31 19.66
CA GLY A 108 -13.03 33.28 19.75
C GLY A 108 -12.33 32.49 18.63
N PRO A 109 -11.00 32.23 18.75
CA PRO A 109 -10.23 31.50 17.78
C PRO A 109 -10.77 30.10 17.53
N ALA A 110 -10.89 29.69 16.26
CA ALA A 110 -11.38 28.36 15.91
C ALA A 110 -10.35 27.27 16.19
N ILE A 111 -9.07 27.58 16.08
CA ILE A 111 -7.97 26.67 16.37
C ILE A 111 -6.91 27.33 17.25
N VAL A 112 -6.30 26.51 18.12
CA VAL A 112 -5.07 26.81 18.85
C VAL A 112 -4.01 25.82 18.31
N PRO A 113 -3.07 26.27 17.49
CA PRO A 113 -2.08 25.38 16.87
C PRO A 113 -1.34 24.55 17.92
N GLY A 114 -1.21 23.25 17.68
CA GLY A 114 -0.60 22.29 18.60
C GLY A 114 -1.51 21.79 19.73
N GLN A 115 -2.69 22.37 19.92
CA GLN A 115 -3.59 22.09 21.05
C GLN A 115 -5.00 21.71 20.58
N PRO A 116 -5.26 20.48 20.17
CA PRO A 116 -6.58 20.04 19.72
C PRO A 116 -7.69 20.28 20.75
N ASP A 117 -7.43 19.97 22.01
CA ASP A 117 -8.44 20.07 23.08
C ASP A 117 -8.83 21.53 23.42
N ALA A 118 -7.94 22.47 23.15
CA ALA A 118 -8.19 23.90 23.30
C ALA A 118 -8.82 24.56 22.05
N SER A 119 -8.95 23.81 20.95
CA SER A 119 -9.44 24.31 19.67
C SER A 119 -10.96 24.18 19.57
N LEU A 120 -11.69 25.30 19.43
CA LEU A 120 -13.15 25.31 19.31
C LEU A 120 -13.66 24.48 18.13
N LEU A 121 -12.94 24.48 17.00
CA LEU A 121 -13.26 23.63 15.85
C LEU A 121 -13.29 22.14 16.25
N ILE A 122 -12.29 21.69 17.01
CA ILE A 122 -12.19 20.29 17.43
C ILE A 122 -13.30 19.95 18.46
N GLN A 123 -13.56 20.85 19.40
CA GLN A 123 -14.65 20.68 20.36
C GLN A 123 -16.00 20.54 19.63
N ALA A 124 -16.26 21.38 18.64
CA ALA A 124 -17.50 21.35 17.87
C ALA A 124 -17.68 20.07 17.04
N VAL A 125 -16.63 19.57 16.38
CA VAL A 125 -16.73 18.34 15.55
C VAL A 125 -16.75 17.06 16.37
N ARG A 126 -16.32 17.10 17.63
CA ARG A 126 -16.44 15.97 18.56
C ARG A 126 -17.88 15.70 19.03
N TYR A 127 -18.80 16.61 18.76
CA TYR A 127 -20.23 16.43 19.06
C TYR A 127 -20.55 16.14 20.53
N LYS A 128 -19.75 16.64 21.47
CA LYS A 128 -19.95 16.42 22.91
C LYS A 128 -20.92 17.38 23.54
N ASP A 129 -21.17 18.51 22.93
CA ASP A 129 -22.07 19.56 23.36
C ASP A 129 -23.02 19.90 22.20
N GLU A 130 -24.33 19.69 22.40
CA GLU A 130 -25.35 19.85 21.36
C GLU A 130 -25.49 21.30 20.88
N ASP A 131 -25.19 22.29 21.72
CA ASP A 131 -25.32 23.73 21.39
C ASP A 131 -24.21 24.21 20.46
N THR A 132 -23.05 23.55 20.48
CA THR A 132 -21.87 23.92 19.67
C THR A 132 -21.54 22.89 18.60
N ALA A 133 -22.27 21.76 18.53
CA ALA A 133 -22.00 20.65 17.62
C ALA A 133 -22.01 21.05 16.12
N MET A 134 -20.95 20.73 15.40
CA MET A 134 -20.81 21.00 13.96
C MET A 134 -20.28 19.74 13.21
N PRO A 135 -20.78 19.51 12.00
CA PRO A 135 -21.88 20.19 11.27
C PRO A 135 -23.26 19.95 11.93
N PRO A 136 -24.21 20.89 11.80
CA PRO A 136 -25.43 20.90 12.63
C PRO A 136 -26.44 19.78 12.36
N LYS A 137 -26.29 19.01 11.28
CA LYS A 137 -27.27 17.98 10.91
C LYS A 137 -26.80 16.56 11.18
N LYS A 138 -25.49 16.30 11.14
CA LYS A 138 -24.92 14.95 11.27
C LYS A 138 -23.45 15.07 11.69
N PRO A 139 -23.00 14.29 12.69
CA PRO A 139 -21.59 14.25 13.07
C PRO A 139 -20.70 13.79 11.92
N LEU A 140 -19.46 14.27 11.92
CA LEU A 140 -18.42 13.74 11.02
C LEU A 140 -18.08 12.29 11.42
N PRO A 141 -17.69 11.45 10.45
CA PRO A 141 -17.07 10.16 10.76
C PRO A 141 -15.86 10.33 11.69
N GLU A 142 -15.67 9.41 12.64
CA GLU A 142 -14.57 9.47 13.61
C GLU A 142 -13.18 9.61 12.95
N ALA A 143 -12.98 8.96 11.80
CA ALA A 143 -11.73 9.08 11.05
C ALA A 143 -11.44 10.52 10.60
N LEU A 144 -12.46 11.28 10.18
CA LEU A 144 -12.29 12.69 9.76
C LEU A 144 -12.06 13.60 10.97
N VAL A 145 -12.66 13.30 12.12
CA VAL A 145 -12.39 14.00 13.37
C VAL A 145 -10.94 13.76 13.80
N ALA A 146 -10.47 12.52 13.73
CA ALA A 146 -9.09 12.16 14.04
C ALA A 146 -8.07 12.86 13.10
N ASP A 147 -8.39 12.97 11.82
CA ASP A 147 -7.56 13.72 10.85
C ASP A 147 -7.49 15.21 11.20
N LEU A 148 -8.61 15.85 11.57
CA LEU A 148 -8.64 17.24 12.04
C LEU A 148 -7.84 17.44 13.33
N GLU A 149 -7.93 16.52 14.28
CA GLU A 149 -7.13 16.55 15.52
C GLU A 149 -5.63 16.41 15.25
N ALA A 150 -5.26 15.50 14.37
CA ALA A 150 -3.89 15.30 13.95
C ALA A 150 -3.32 16.57 13.29
N TRP A 151 -4.08 17.20 12.40
CA TRP A 151 -3.72 18.46 11.76
C TRP A 151 -3.49 19.59 12.77
N VAL A 152 -4.41 19.76 13.74
CA VAL A 152 -4.22 20.78 14.78
C VAL A 152 -2.98 20.47 15.63
N ARG A 153 -2.73 19.20 15.97
CA ARG A 153 -1.56 18.75 16.74
C ARG A 153 -0.23 19.03 16.02
N MET A 154 -0.22 18.94 14.68
CA MET A 154 0.94 19.30 13.84
C MET A 154 1.19 20.83 13.76
N GLY A 155 0.43 21.64 14.49
CA GLY A 155 0.55 23.10 14.44
C GLY A 155 -0.34 23.77 13.38
N SER A 156 -1.33 23.07 12.89
CA SER A 156 -2.28 23.54 11.85
C SER A 156 -1.55 24.05 10.61
N PRO A 157 -0.72 23.21 9.96
CA PRO A 157 -0.03 23.59 8.75
C PRO A 157 -1.04 24.04 7.69
N TRP A 158 -0.76 25.18 7.09
CA TRP A 158 -1.59 25.80 6.07
C TRP A 158 -0.70 26.34 4.96
N PRO A 159 -1.06 26.18 3.70
CA PRO A 159 -0.27 26.73 2.59
C PRO A 159 -0.15 28.27 2.66
N GLU A 160 1.05 28.79 2.56
CA GLU A 160 1.37 30.21 2.83
C GLU A 160 0.83 31.26 1.81
N THR A 161 0.05 30.89 0.83
CA THR A 161 -0.42 31.85 -0.19
C THR A 161 -1.94 32.06 -0.13
N GLU A 162 -2.39 32.88 0.83
CA GLU A 162 -3.65 33.60 0.65
C GLU A 162 -3.40 35.12 0.77
N LYS A 163 -2.97 35.73 -0.29
CA LYS A 163 -3.35 37.13 -0.54
C LYS A 163 -4.84 37.13 -0.84
N THR A 164 -5.60 37.93 -0.10
CA THR A 164 -7.01 38.23 -0.33
C THR A 164 -7.25 38.62 -1.79
N GLY A 165 -7.73 37.70 -2.55
CA GLY A 165 -8.04 37.77 -3.97
C GLY A 165 -8.28 36.36 -4.43
N SER A 166 -9.24 36.10 -5.29
CA SER A 166 -9.54 34.84 -5.93
C SER A 166 -8.27 34.00 -6.11
N PRO A 167 -8.31 32.68 -5.86
CA PRO A 167 -7.13 31.86 -6.10
C PRO A 167 -6.63 32.21 -7.49
N ALA A 168 -5.40 32.72 -7.57
CA ALA A 168 -4.77 32.95 -8.84
C ALA A 168 -4.83 31.58 -9.56
N ARG A 169 -5.72 31.46 -10.57
CA ARG A 169 -5.54 30.48 -11.62
C ARG A 169 -4.05 30.52 -11.88
N VAL A 170 -3.41 29.36 -11.83
CA VAL A 170 -2.20 29.20 -12.62
C VAL A 170 -2.71 29.53 -14.01
N GLU A 171 -2.48 30.75 -14.46
CA GLU A 171 -2.89 31.15 -15.80
C GLU A 171 -2.08 30.28 -16.72
N THR A 172 -2.71 29.17 -17.16
CA THR A 172 -2.14 28.30 -18.18
C THR A 172 -2.06 29.01 -19.56
N GLN A 173 -2.71 30.16 -19.68
CA GLN A 173 -2.46 31.11 -20.77
C GLN A 173 -1.06 31.73 -20.57
N GLY A 174 -0.09 31.20 -21.32
CA GLY A 174 1.31 31.66 -21.28
C GLY A 174 2.23 30.75 -20.42
N PHE A 175 1.73 29.63 -19.85
CA PHE A 175 2.60 28.69 -19.19
C PHE A 175 3.47 27.96 -20.22
N ASP A 176 4.78 28.05 -20.05
CA ASP A 176 5.74 27.39 -20.95
C ASP A 176 5.91 25.89 -20.60
N TRP A 177 5.02 25.09 -21.16
CA TRP A 177 5.01 23.64 -21.01
C TRP A 177 6.31 22.97 -21.46
N ALA A 178 6.91 23.49 -22.54
CA ALA A 178 8.13 22.92 -23.08
C ALA A 178 9.31 23.18 -22.14
N LYS A 179 9.41 24.41 -21.64
CA LYS A 179 10.42 24.79 -20.64
C LYS A 179 10.29 23.96 -19.37
N PHE A 180 9.09 23.89 -18.79
CA PHE A 180 8.88 23.10 -17.56
C PHE A 180 9.30 21.63 -17.76
N ARG A 181 8.86 20.99 -18.84
CA ARG A 181 9.26 19.61 -19.14
C ARG A 181 10.76 19.43 -19.33
N SER A 182 11.45 20.42 -19.92
CA SER A 182 12.89 20.37 -20.10
C SER A 182 13.67 20.60 -18.81
N GLU A 183 13.13 21.33 -17.85
CA GLU A 183 13.77 21.66 -16.59
C GLU A 183 13.51 20.62 -15.50
N HIS A 184 12.28 20.06 -15.41
CA HIS A 184 11.92 19.12 -14.38
C HIS A 184 12.37 17.69 -14.72
N TRP A 185 13.16 17.09 -13.86
CA TRP A 185 13.83 15.79 -14.07
C TRP A 185 12.88 14.66 -14.51
N ALA A 186 11.64 14.61 -13.93
CA ALA A 186 10.70 13.53 -14.15
C ALA A 186 10.07 13.53 -15.54
N PHE A 187 9.95 14.71 -16.18
CA PHE A 187 9.30 14.88 -17.48
C PHE A 187 10.27 14.91 -18.66
N ARG A 188 11.57 14.96 -18.40
CA ARG A 188 12.58 14.83 -19.46
C ARG A 188 12.52 13.42 -20.06
N ASN A 189 12.80 13.34 -21.36
CA ASN A 189 12.97 12.03 -21.99
C ASN A 189 14.02 11.20 -21.23
N VAL A 190 13.83 9.88 -21.19
CA VAL A 190 14.84 8.97 -20.66
C VAL A 190 16.08 9.07 -21.55
N VAL A 191 17.23 9.31 -20.94
CA VAL A 191 18.51 9.38 -21.63
C VAL A 191 19.34 8.17 -21.19
N THR A 192 19.81 7.39 -22.13
CA THR A 192 20.75 6.30 -21.84
C THR A 192 22.08 6.93 -21.45
N SER A 193 22.32 7.03 -20.14
CA SER A 193 23.58 7.53 -19.60
C SER A 193 24.65 6.45 -19.68
N GLU A 194 25.85 6.79 -20.17
CA GLU A 194 26.96 5.87 -20.06
C GLU A 194 27.40 5.71 -18.61
N PRO A 195 27.71 4.47 -18.16
CA PRO A 195 28.22 4.24 -16.83
C PRO A 195 29.50 5.06 -16.56
N PRO A 196 29.57 5.79 -15.44
CA PRO A 196 30.69 6.68 -15.16
C PRO A 196 32.00 5.92 -14.94
N THR A 197 33.13 6.52 -15.34
CA THR A 197 34.44 5.99 -15.00
C THR A 197 34.72 6.13 -13.52
N VAL A 198 35.08 5.03 -12.84
CA VAL A 198 35.32 4.98 -11.39
C VAL A 198 36.73 4.50 -11.06
N LYS A 199 37.26 4.91 -9.90
CA LYS A 199 38.49 4.36 -9.35
C LYS A 199 38.16 3.04 -8.64
N ASN A 200 39.12 2.11 -8.59
CA ASN A 200 38.95 0.80 -7.97
C ASN A 200 37.81 -0.05 -8.60
N THR A 201 38.07 -0.50 -9.82
CA THR A 201 37.13 -1.31 -10.61
C THR A 201 36.99 -2.75 -10.15
N SER A 202 37.81 -3.23 -9.21
CA SER A 202 37.76 -4.61 -8.71
C SER A 202 36.45 -4.98 -8.00
N TRP A 203 35.74 -3.97 -7.48
CA TRP A 203 34.41 -4.16 -6.87
C TRP A 203 33.28 -4.19 -7.90
N VAL A 204 33.51 -3.59 -9.07
CA VAL A 204 32.49 -3.44 -10.13
C VAL A 204 32.32 -4.75 -10.88
N SER A 205 31.14 -5.34 -10.83
CA SER A 205 30.75 -6.49 -11.67
C SER A 205 29.71 -6.10 -12.74
N HIS A 206 29.05 -4.95 -12.57
CA HIS A 206 27.92 -4.56 -13.40
C HIS A 206 27.84 -3.03 -13.54
N PRO A 207 27.28 -2.47 -14.65
CA PRO A 207 27.11 -1.01 -14.80
C PRO A 207 26.43 -0.30 -13.62
N ILE A 208 25.44 -0.93 -12.96
CA ILE A 208 24.81 -0.41 -11.71
C ILE A 208 25.89 -0.01 -10.70
N ASP A 209 26.92 -0.83 -10.56
CA ASP A 209 27.97 -0.65 -9.55
C ASP A 209 28.81 0.60 -9.84
N GLN A 210 28.99 0.95 -11.11
CA GLN A 210 29.72 2.16 -11.50
C GLN A 210 28.98 3.42 -11.06
N PHE A 211 27.65 3.48 -11.25
CA PHE A 211 26.84 4.62 -10.81
C PHE A 211 26.86 4.77 -9.29
N VAL A 212 26.68 3.65 -8.57
CA VAL A 212 26.70 3.66 -7.09
C VAL A 212 28.09 4.02 -6.57
N LEU A 213 29.14 3.40 -7.11
CA LEU A 213 30.51 3.65 -6.67
C LEU A 213 30.96 5.10 -6.94
N ALA A 214 30.56 5.69 -8.06
CA ALA A 214 30.83 7.10 -8.36
C ALA A 214 30.26 8.03 -7.30
N ARG A 215 29.02 7.79 -6.86
CA ARG A 215 28.38 8.56 -5.79
C ARG A 215 29.05 8.34 -4.42
N LEU A 216 29.39 7.10 -4.11
CA LEU A 216 30.13 6.78 -2.89
C LEU A 216 31.49 7.48 -2.85
N GLN A 217 32.24 7.40 -3.95
CA GLN A 217 33.57 8.04 -4.06
C GLN A 217 33.47 9.57 -3.92
N SER A 218 32.46 10.20 -4.51
CA SER A 218 32.25 11.65 -4.38
C SER A 218 31.94 12.08 -2.94
N ALA A 219 31.35 11.20 -2.14
CA ALA A 219 31.05 11.42 -0.72
C ALA A 219 32.17 10.92 0.21
N GLY A 220 33.27 10.41 -0.32
CA GLY A 220 34.35 9.83 0.47
C GLY A 220 33.91 8.59 1.25
N LEU A 221 33.01 7.79 0.64
CA LEU A 221 32.52 6.51 1.17
C LEU A 221 33.08 5.35 0.35
N THR A 222 33.09 4.18 0.96
CA THR A 222 33.42 2.92 0.28
C THR A 222 32.26 1.92 0.45
N PRO A 223 32.00 1.06 -0.54
CA PRO A 223 30.96 0.04 -0.42
C PRO A 223 31.31 -0.97 0.67
N ALA A 224 30.29 -1.60 1.25
CA ALA A 224 30.47 -2.73 2.15
C ALA A 224 31.07 -3.95 1.41
N PRO A 225 31.74 -4.87 2.12
CA PRO A 225 32.22 -6.10 1.49
C PRO A 225 31.05 -6.94 0.96
N PRO A 226 31.31 -7.91 0.07
CA PRO A 226 30.29 -8.86 -0.35
C PRO A 226 29.69 -9.62 0.85
N ALA A 227 28.41 -9.94 0.77
CA ALA A 227 27.75 -10.78 1.73
C ALA A 227 28.22 -12.25 1.59
N GLU A 228 28.18 -13.00 2.68
CA GLU A 228 28.46 -14.44 2.62
C GLU A 228 27.49 -15.17 1.71
N LYS A 229 27.94 -16.24 1.07
CA LYS A 229 27.10 -17.05 0.14
C LYS A 229 25.79 -17.50 0.78
N ARG A 230 25.79 -17.88 2.06
CA ARG A 230 24.56 -18.28 2.78
C ARG A 230 23.55 -17.14 2.94
N VAL A 231 24.05 -15.95 3.20
CA VAL A 231 23.21 -14.73 3.27
C VAL A 231 22.65 -14.39 1.89
N LEU A 232 23.48 -14.48 0.84
CA LEU A 232 23.06 -14.19 -0.54
C LEU A 232 21.93 -15.13 -1.01
N ILE A 233 22.09 -16.44 -0.81
CA ILE A 233 21.04 -17.38 -1.25
C ILE A 233 19.74 -17.16 -0.44
N ARG A 234 19.82 -16.96 0.88
CA ARG A 234 18.64 -16.69 1.71
C ARG A 234 17.95 -15.40 1.27
N ARG A 235 18.72 -14.35 1.04
CA ARG A 235 18.21 -13.05 0.55
C ARG A 235 17.52 -13.23 -0.79
N ALA A 236 18.13 -13.90 -1.76
CA ALA A 236 17.57 -14.10 -3.09
C ALA A 236 16.24 -14.89 -3.05
N TYR A 237 16.17 -15.95 -2.26
CA TYR A 237 14.95 -16.74 -2.08
C TYR A 237 13.81 -15.91 -1.50
N LEU A 238 14.07 -15.20 -0.40
CA LEU A 238 13.07 -14.34 0.23
C LEU A 238 12.67 -13.17 -0.66
N ASP A 239 13.59 -12.59 -1.40
CA ASP A 239 13.38 -11.42 -2.26
C ASP A 239 12.60 -11.74 -3.54
N LEU A 240 12.85 -12.92 -4.13
CA LEU A 240 12.19 -13.32 -5.38
C LEU A 240 10.95 -14.16 -5.16
N THR A 241 10.90 -14.98 -4.11
CA THR A 241 9.79 -15.93 -3.91
C THR A 241 9.02 -15.75 -2.60
N GLY A 242 9.54 -14.94 -1.68
CA GLY A 242 8.98 -14.77 -0.33
C GLY A 242 9.08 -16.02 0.54
N LEU A 243 9.95 -16.98 0.19
CA LEU A 243 10.16 -18.24 0.90
C LEU A 243 11.64 -18.44 1.21
N PRO A 244 12.00 -19.14 2.31
CA PRO A 244 13.39 -19.47 2.59
C PRO A 244 13.90 -20.59 1.66
N PRO A 245 15.22 -20.66 1.42
CA PRO A 245 15.83 -21.77 0.71
C PRO A 245 15.72 -23.06 1.52
N THR A 246 15.67 -24.21 0.84
CA THR A 246 15.84 -25.50 1.52
C THR A 246 17.31 -25.72 1.89
N PRO A 247 17.63 -26.49 2.93
CA PRO A 247 19.02 -26.84 3.26
C PRO A 247 19.78 -27.49 2.11
N GLU A 248 19.09 -28.26 1.29
CA GLU A 248 19.65 -28.91 0.09
C GLU A 248 20.03 -27.85 -0.98
N ALA A 249 19.19 -26.86 -1.22
CA ALA A 249 19.49 -25.75 -2.14
C ALA A 249 20.71 -24.96 -1.66
N VAL A 250 20.79 -24.69 -0.36
CA VAL A 250 21.96 -24.02 0.25
C VAL A 250 23.22 -24.86 0.04
N THR A 251 23.17 -26.15 0.32
CA THR A 251 24.31 -27.06 0.17
C THR A 251 24.77 -27.13 -1.29
N THR A 252 23.85 -27.25 -2.23
CA THR A 252 24.13 -27.28 -3.67
C THR A 252 24.82 -25.97 -4.12
N PHE A 253 24.30 -24.84 -3.72
CA PHE A 253 24.90 -23.52 -4.06
C PHE A 253 26.29 -23.34 -3.47
N LEU A 254 26.50 -23.76 -2.24
CA LEU A 254 27.82 -23.64 -1.59
C LEU A 254 28.87 -24.58 -2.21
N ALA A 255 28.44 -25.74 -2.70
CA ALA A 255 29.29 -26.70 -3.35
C ALA A 255 29.61 -26.34 -4.82
N ASP A 256 28.87 -25.47 -5.46
CA ASP A 256 29.13 -25.03 -6.84
C ASP A 256 30.29 -24.02 -6.88
N PRO A 257 31.48 -24.39 -7.43
CA PRO A 257 32.62 -23.51 -7.53
C PRO A 257 32.56 -22.57 -8.73
N SER A 258 31.54 -22.69 -9.59
CA SER A 258 31.47 -21.93 -10.83
C SER A 258 31.23 -20.43 -10.55
N PRO A 259 31.80 -19.51 -11.34
CA PRO A 259 31.62 -18.06 -11.16
C PRO A 259 30.17 -17.62 -11.39
N ASP A 260 29.38 -18.40 -12.11
CA ASP A 260 27.97 -18.17 -12.39
C ASP A 260 27.02 -18.87 -11.41
N SER A 261 27.54 -19.47 -10.33
CA SER A 261 26.75 -20.23 -9.36
C SER A 261 25.56 -19.43 -8.80
N PHE A 262 25.76 -18.14 -8.49
CA PHE A 262 24.69 -17.26 -8.01
C PHE A 262 23.69 -16.89 -9.11
N ALA A 263 24.16 -16.68 -10.36
CA ALA A 263 23.26 -16.43 -11.49
C ALA A 263 22.31 -17.61 -11.74
N LYS A 264 22.80 -18.85 -11.62
CA LYS A 264 21.96 -20.05 -11.70
C LYS A 264 20.87 -20.10 -10.64
N VAL A 265 21.17 -19.68 -9.40
CA VAL A 265 20.19 -19.56 -8.33
C VAL A 265 19.13 -18.53 -8.71
N VAL A 266 19.53 -17.33 -9.13
CA VAL A 266 18.62 -16.27 -9.54
C VAL A 266 17.72 -16.71 -10.68
N ASP A 267 18.28 -17.34 -11.72
CA ASP A 267 17.55 -17.80 -12.90
C ASP A 267 16.52 -18.88 -12.52
N ALA A 268 16.88 -19.81 -11.62
CA ALA A 268 15.95 -20.82 -11.11
C ALA A 268 14.79 -20.22 -10.31
N LEU A 269 15.06 -19.20 -9.50
CA LEU A 269 14.03 -18.50 -8.71
C LEU A 269 13.09 -17.69 -9.60
N LEU A 270 13.60 -17.01 -10.61
CA LEU A 270 12.80 -16.28 -11.60
C LEU A 270 11.94 -17.20 -12.47
N ALA A 271 12.37 -18.46 -12.69
CA ALA A 271 11.57 -19.48 -13.36
C ALA A 271 10.53 -20.13 -12.46
N SER A 272 10.66 -19.99 -11.14
CA SER A 272 9.75 -20.59 -10.16
C SER A 272 8.36 -19.95 -10.19
N PRO A 273 7.27 -20.74 -10.09
CA PRO A 273 5.91 -20.19 -9.97
C PRO A 273 5.71 -19.26 -8.76
N GLN A 274 6.50 -19.43 -7.71
CA GLN A 274 6.45 -18.65 -6.49
C GLN A 274 6.91 -17.20 -6.71
N TYR A 275 7.67 -16.94 -7.77
CA TYR A 275 8.03 -15.58 -8.19
C TYR A 275 6.77 -14.73 -8.45
N GLY A 276 5.86 -15.22 -9.27
CA GLY A 276 4.62 -14.49 -9.58
C GLY A 276 3.72 -14.31 -8.36
N GLU A 277 3.70 -15.27 -7.43
CA GLU A 277 2.94 -15.13 -6.17
C GLU A 277 3.49 -13.99 -5.30
N HIS A 278 4.81 -13.92 -5.14
CA HIS A 278 5.46 -12.91 -4.32
C HIS A 278 5.38 -11.52 -4.96
N TRP A 279 5.82 -11.38 -6.19
CA TRP A 279 5.82 -10.10 -6.91
C TRP A 279 4.41 -9.65 -7.31
N GLY A 280 3.49 -10.61 -7.50
CA GLY A 280 2.06 -10.33 -7.64
C GLY A 280 1.48 -9.62 -6.42
N ARG A 281 1.92 -9.98 -5.20
CA ARG A 281 1.45 -9.31 -3.99
C ARG A 281 1.83 -7.82 -4.00
N HIS A 282 3.05 -7.48 -4.37
CA HIS A 282 3.47 -6.08 -4.48
C HIS A 282 2.63 -5.30 -5.50
N TRP A 283 2.29 -5.92 -6.64
CA TRP A 283 1.38 -5.31 -7.59
C TRP A 283 -0.03 -5.13 -7.05
N LEU A 284 -0.53 -6.11 -6.30
CA LEU A 284 -1.88 -6.07 -5.71
C LEU A 284 -2.02 -4.98 -4.63
N ASP A 285 -0.93 -4.57 -3.97
CA ASP A 285 -0.91 -3.41 -3.08
C ASP A 285 -1.13 -2.11 -3.85
N VAL A 286 -0.44 -1.97 -4.98
CA VAL A 286 -0.60 -0.82 -5.88
C VAL A 286 -2.00 -0.80 -6.50
N ALA A 287 -2.52 -1.97 -6.89
CA ALA A 287 -3.86 -2.14 -7.41
C ALA A 287 -4.96 -2.01 -6.35
N ARG A 288 -4.60 -1.85 -5.07
CA ARG A 288 -5.54 -1.83 -3.93
C ARG A 288 -6.53 -2.98 -3.96
N TYR A 289 -6.03 -4.20 -4.26
CA TYR A 289 -6.83 -5.41 -4.34
C TYR A 289 -7.56 -5.70 -3.03
N SER A 290 -8.84 -6.05 -3.15
CA SER A 290 -9.66 -6.49 -2.02
C SER A 290 -10.73 -7.47 -2.52
N ASP A 291 -11.12 -8.41 -1.64
CA ASP A 291 -12.28 -9.29 -1.84
C ASP A 291 -13.59 -8.63 -1.38
N GLY A 292 -13.51 -7.45 -0.75
CA GLY A 292 -14.64 -6.59 -0.42
C GLY A 292 -14.80 -5.44 -1.40
N LEU A 293 -16.04 -5.05 -1.69
CA LEU A 293 -16.38 -3.98 -2.62
C LEU A 293 -15.85 -2.63 -2.14
N GLY A 294 -15.96 -2.35 -0.84
CA GLY A 294 -15.57 -1.08 -0.25
C GLY A 294 -16.54 0.05 -0.57
N GLY A 295 -16.01 1.25 -0.80
CA GLY A 295 -16.77 2.47 -0.89
C GLY A 295 -16.99 3.10 0.49
N PHE A 296 -18.19 3.60 0.76
CA PHE A 296 -18.51 4.16 2.08
C PHE A 296 -18.60 3.07 3.16
N LEU A 297 -19.11 1.89 2.80
CA LEU A 297 -19.20 0.71 3.64
C LEU A 297 -18.65 -0.50 2.90
N ASP A 298 -17.89 -1.34 3.58
CA ASP A 298 -17.37 -2.60 3.03
C ASP A 298 -18.37 -3.73 3.31
N SER A 299 -19.63 -3.54 2.84
CA SER A 299 -20.73 -4.44 3.14
C SER A 299 -20.89 -5.61 2.17
N GLU A 300 -20.32 -5.50 0.97
CA GLU A 300 -20.46 -6.50 -0.09
C GLU A 300 -19.14 -7.15 -0.45
N GLU A 301 -19.22 -8.42 -0.87
CA GLU A 301 -18.06 -9.15 -1.39
C GLU A 301 -17.97 -9.04 -2.91
N LEU A 302 -16.75 -9.16 -3.42
CA LEU A 302 -16.43 -9.34 -4.82
C LEU A 302 -16.08 -10.82 -5.06
N PRO A 303 -17.04 -11.71 -5.28
CA PRO A 303 -16.84 -13.16 -5.22
C PRO A 303 -15.82 -13.69 -6.23
N GLU A 304 -15.58 -12.99 -7.32
CA GLU A 304 -14.64 -13.38 -8.37
C GLU A 304 -13.40 -12.46 -8.45
N ALA A 305 -13.13 -11.65 -7.41
CA ALA A 305 -11.95 -10.77 -7.37
C ALA A 305 -10.65 -11.56 -7.49
N TRP A 306 -10.59 -12.75 -6.90
CA TRP A 306 -9.44 -13.64 -6.94
C TRP A 306 -8.96 -13.98 -8.36
N ARG A 307 -9.80 -13.91 -9.38
CA ARG A 307 -9.40 -14.15 -10.77
C ARG A 307 -8.44 -13.07 -11.26
N TYR A 308 -8.65 -11.82 -10.85
CA TYR A 308 -7.70 -10.75 -11.16
C TYR A 308 -6.35 -11.00 -10.48
N ARG A 309 -6.33 -11.40 -9.19
CA ARG A 309 -5.10 -11.79 -8.50
C ARG A 309 -4.37 -12.91 -9.24
N ASP A 310 -5.08 -13.95 -9.63
CA ASP A 310 -4.50 -15.10 -10.33
C ASP A 310 -3.99 -14.71 -11.72
N TRP A 311 -4.70 -13.81 -12.40
CA TRP A 311 -4.25 -13.25 -13.67
C TRP A 311 -2.92 -12.50 -13.49
N VAL A 312 -2.77 -11.67 -12.47
CA VAL A 312 -1.53 -10.94 -12.16
C VAL A 312 -0.39 -11.91 -11.90
N VAL A 313 -0.60 -12.94 -11.06
CA VAL A 313 0.38 -13.98 -10.77
C VAL A 313 0.82 -14.68 -12.07
N GLY A 314 -0.14 -15.07 -12.90
CA GLY A 314 0.12 -15.72 -14.18
C GLY A 314 0.88 -14.83 -15.16
N ALA A 315 0.52 -13.54 -15.25
CA ALA A 315 1.18 -12.56 -16.13
C ALA A 315 2.66 -12.37 -15.74
N LEU A 316 2.96 -12.24 -14.45
CA LEU A 316 4.34 -12.12 -13.95
C LEU A 316 5.13 -13.43 -14.16
N ASN A 317 4.52 -14.59 -13.94
CA ASN A 317 5.20 -15.87 -14.15
C ASN A 317 5.59 -16.10 -15.61
N ARG A 318 4.76 -15.71 -16.57
CA ARG A 318 5.09 -15.77 -18.01
C ARG A 318 5.92 -14.61 -18.50
N ASP A 319 6.34 -13.71 -17.59
CA ASP A 319 7.13 -12.50 -17.91
C ASP A 319 6.47 -11.64 -19.00
N LEU A 320 5.14 -11.41 -18.87
CA LEU A 320 4.41 -10.55 -19.80
C LEU A 320 5.08 -9.18 -19.85
N PRO A 321 5.51 -8.68 -21.03
CA PRO A 321 6.13 -7.37 -21.15
C PRO A 321 5.33 -6.30 -20.42
N TYR A 322 6.01 -5.46 -19.63
CA TYR A 322 5.31 -4.54 -18.72
C TYR A 322 4.42 -3.53 -19.44
N ASP A 323 4.79 -3.09 -20.63
CA ASP A 323 3.95 -2.26 -21.50
C ASP A 323 2.63 -2.97 -21.84
N GLN A 324 2.69 -4.26 -22.22
CA GLN A 324 1.50 -5.08 -22.49
C GLN A 324 0.71 -5.35 -21.21
N PHE A 325 1.40 -5.58 -20.10
CA PHE A 325 0.77 -5.72 -18.79
C PHE A 325 -0.04 -4.47 -18.42
N VAL A 326 0.52 -3.27 -18.59
CA VAL A 326 -0.18 -1.99 -18.33
C VAL A 326 -1.35 -1.80 -19.29
N ARG A 327 -1.16 -2.06 -20.57
CA ARG A 327 -2.22 -1.96 -21.59
C ARG A 327 -3.41 -2.86 -21.24
N ALA A 328 -3.14 -4.09 -20.81
CA ALA A 328 -4.18 -5.03 -20.38
C ALA A 328 -4.94 -4.52 -19.14
N GLN A 329 -4.24 -3.94 -18.14
CA GLN A 329 -4.88 -3.36 -16.95
C GLN A 329 -5.87 -2.23 -17.30
N ILE A 330 -5.57 -1.43 -18.32
CA ILE A 330 -6.38 -0.26 -18.70
C ILE A 330 -7.50 -0.64 -19.66
N ALA A 331 -7.24 -1.50 -20.63
CA ALA A 331 -8.10 -1.72 -21.79
C ALA A 331 -8.09 -3.18 -22.29
N GLY A 332 -7.78 -4.17 -21.46
CA GLY A 332 -7.62 -5.56 -21.88
C GLY A 332 -8.87 -6.14 -22.60
N ASP A 333 -10.05 -5.69 -22.20
CA ASP A 333 -11.33 -6.02 -22.85
C ASP A 333 -11.49 -5.43 -24.26
N LEU A 334 -10.70 -4.40 -24.60
CA LEU A 334 -10.76 -3.67 -25.88
C LEU A 334 -9.59 -4.01 -26.82
N LEU A 335 -8.54 -4.69 -26.31
CA LEU A 335 -7.34 -4.99 -27.10
C LEU A 335 -7.51 -6.22 -27.99
N SER A 336 -8.27 -7.19 -27.55
CA SER A 336 -8.54 -8.42 -28.30
C SER A 336 -9.82 -9.10 -27.82
N ASN A 337 -10.24 -10.14 -28.54
CA ASN A 337 -11.33 -11.02 -28.08
C ASN A 337 -10.86 -12.04 -27.02
N ASP A 338 -9.61 -11.96 -26.57
CA ASP A 338 -9.06 -12.81 -25.53
C ASP A 338 -9.68 -12.46 -24.19
N ARG A 339 -10.46 -13.38 -23.66
CA ARG A 339 -11.13 -13.23 -22.37
C ARG A 339 -10.15 -13.19 -21.19
N ASP A 340 -8.96 -13.79 -21.33
CA ASP A 340 -7.92 -13.74 -20.31
C ASP A 340 -7.39 -12.32 -20.17
N LEU A 341 -7.14 -11.60 -21.27
CA LEU A 341 -6.73 -10.21 -21.22
C LEU A 341 -7.77 -9.28 -20.58
N ALA A 342 -9.06 -9.58 -20.78
CA ALA A 342 -10.12 -8.78 -20.18
C ALA A 342 -10.09 -8.83 -18.63
N ILE A 343 -9.65 -9.96 -18.02
CA ILE A 343 -9.54 -10.12 -16.56
C ILE A 343 -8.56 -9.08 -15.97
N ALA A 344 -7.57 -8.64 -16.74
CA ALA A 344 -6.63 -7.60 -16.32
C ALA A 344 -7.31 -6.29 -15.93
N THR A 345 -8.46 -5.94 -16.53
CA THR A 345 -9.24 -4.74 -16.19
C THR A 345 -9.77 -4.76 -14.75
N GLY A 346 -9.65 -5.90 -14.08
CA GLY A 346 -9.81 -6.05 -12.64
C GLY A 346 -9.02 -5.03 -11.84
N PHE A 347 -7.91 -4.49 -12.36
CA PHE A 347 -7.17 -3.39 -11.75
C PHE A 347 -8.07 -2.23 -11.29
N PHE A 348 -9.06 -1.87 -12.10
CA PHE A 348 -10.07 -0.88 -11.75
C PHE A 348 -11.35 -1.51 -11.21
N ALA A 349 -11.70 -2.72 -11.68
CA ALA A 349 -12.98 -3.34 -11.35
C ALA A 349 -13.04 -3.90 -9.93
N VAL A 350 -11.91 -4.33 -9.36
CA VAL A 350 -11.84 -4.77 -7.95
C VAL A 350 -11.32 -3.68 -7.00
N GLY A 351 -11.22 -2.44 -7.48
CA GLY A 351 -10.99 -1.25 -6.64
C GLY A 351 -12.27 -0.79 -5.95
N PRO A 352 -12.17 0.22 -5.03
CA PRO A 352 -13.36 0.74 -4.36
C PRO A 352 -14.36 1.28 -5.37
N THR A 353 -15.62 0.90 -5.18
CA THR A 353 -16.75 1.47 -5.90
C THR A 353 -17.72 2.04 -4.87
N TYR A 354 -17.94 3.35 -4.94
CA TYR A 354 -18.85 4.03 -4.04
C TYR A 354 -20.26 3.94 -4.60
N ILE A 355 -21.18 3.46 -3.78
CA ILE A 355 -22.58 3.24 -4.15
C ILE A 355 -23.45 4.07 -3.19
N SER A 356 -24.48 4.73 -3.75
CA SER A 356 -25.58 5.30 -2.98
C SER A 356 -26.81 4.41 -3.11
N ASP A 357 -27.75 4.53 -2.20
CA ASP A 357 -29.05 3.85 -2.27
C ASP A 357 -29.95 4.36 -3.39
N GLY A 358 -29.51 5.40 -4.12
CA GLY A 358 -30.23 6.00 -5.24
C GLY A 358 -31.39 6.91 -4.86
N GLY A 359 -31.72 7.01 -3.57
CA GLY A 359 -32.81 7.86 -3.08
C GLY A 359 -32.48 9.36 -3.03
N ASP A 360 -31.17 9.69 -2.93
CA ASP A 360 -30.68 11.07 -2.85
C ASP A 360 -29.76 11.39 -4.04
N PRO A 361 -30.11 12.39 -4.88
CA PRO A 361 -29.27 12.83 -5.99
C PRO A 361 -27.90 13.36 -5.53
N GLU A 362 -27.78 13.96 -4.35
CA GLU A 362 -26.50 14.45 -3.80
C GLU A 362 -25.61 13.26 -3.42
N ALA A 363 -26.13 12.28 -2.71
CA ALA A 363 -25.40 11.07 -2.36
C ALA A 363 -24.95 10.28 -3.60
N THR A 364 -25.80 10.24 -4.63
CA THR A 364 -25.47 9.60 -5.91
C THR A 364 -24.35 10.33 -6.66
N ALA A 365 -24.40 11.67 -6.71
CA ALA A 365 -23.33 12.47 -7.31
C ALA A 365 -22.03 12.34 -6.52
N GLN A 366 -22.07 12.30 -5.20
CA GLN A 366 -20.93 12.09 -4.33
C GLN A 366 -20.29 10.71 -4.58
N ALA A 367 -21.08 9.64 -4.57
CA ALA A 367 -20.59 8.28 -4.82
C ALA A 367 -19.88 8.15 -6.17
N ARG A 368 -20.47 8.75 -7.23
CA ARG A 368 -19.84 8.81 -8.54
C ARG A 368 -18.53 9.59 -8.52
N ALA A 369 -18.50 10.75 -7.84
CA ALA A 369 -17.31 11.58 -7.74
C ALA A 369 -16.16 10.87 -7.00
N GLU A 370 -16.44 10.15 -5.91
CA GLU A 370 -15.44 9.37 -5.17
C GLU A 370 -14.92 8.19 -6.01
N THR A 371 -15.80 7.47 -6.72
CA THR A 371 -15.38 6.37 -7.60
C THR A 371 -14.45 6.88 -8.71
N LEU A 372 -14.75 8.03 -9.31
CA LEU A 372 -13.91 8.62 -10.35
C LEU A 372 -12.58 9.13 -9.78
N ALA A 373 -12.62 9.74 -8.59
CA ALA A 373 -11.41 10.21 -7.90
C ALA A 373 -10.46 9.05 -7.60
N ASP A 374 -10.97 7.93 -7.08
CA ASP A 374 -10.16 6.73 -6.84
C ASP A 374 -9.51 6.21 -8.14
N ARG A 375 -10.26 6.12 -9.22
CA ARG A 375 -9.74 5.61 -10.50
C ARG A 375 -8.66 6.51 -11.08
N VAL A 376 -8.86 7.83 -11.06
CA VAL A 376 -7.87 8.80 -11.54
C VAL A 376 -6.63 8.80 -10.64
N ASP A 377 -6.79 8.77 -9.32
CA ASP A 377 -5.68 8.73 -8.37
C ASP A 377 -4.85 7.46 -8.54
N THR A 378 -5.52 6.30 -8.57
CA THR A 378 -4.85 5.02 -8.77
C THR A 378 -4.11 4.97 -10.10
N PHE A 379 -4.74 5.40 -11.18
CA PHE A 379 -4.09 5.47 -12.50
C PHE A 379 -2.84 6.34 -12.45
N SER A 380 -2.97 7.57 -11.97
CA SER A 380 -1.89 8.54 -12.03
C SER A 380 -0.73 8.19 -11.08
N ARG A 381 -1.01 7.75 -9.87
CA ARG A 381 0.03 7.32 -8.92
C ARG A 381 0.73 6.04 -9.37
N THR A 382 -0.04 5.09 -9.91
CA THR A 382 0.52 3.79 -10.32
C THR A 382 1.43 3.89 -11.52
N PHE A 383 0.98 4.58 -12.56
CA PHE A 383 1.67 4.57 -13.85
C PHE A 383 2.51 5.82 -14.11
N LEU A 384 2.15 6.96 -13.51
CA LEU A 384 2.81 8.23 -13.76
C LEU A 384 3.58 8.78 -12.55
N GLY A 385 3.33 8.24 -11.35
CA GLY A 385 3.88 8.83 -10.13
C GLY A 385 3.41 10.28 -9.94
N LEU A 386 2.14 10.59 -10.22
CA LEU A 386 1.59 11.94 -10.12
C LEU A 386 0.32 11.96 -9.27
N THR A 387 0.10 13.06 -8.55
CA THR A 387 -1.06 13.26 -7.66
C THR A 387 -2.18 14.02 -8.37
N VAL A 388 -2.65 13.50 -9.51
CA VAL A 388 -3.65 14.17 -10.38
C VAL A 388 -4.98 14.41 -9.68
N ALA A 389 -5.36 13.54 -8.73
CA ALA A 389 -6.63 13.67 -8.00
C ALA A 389 -6.76 15.00 -7.23
N CYS A 390 -5.65 15.64 -6.85
CA CYS A 390 -5.65 16.97 -6.24
C CYS A 390 -6.28 18.04 -7.15
N ALA A 391 -6.28 17.82 -8.47
CA ALA A 391 -6.87 18.73 -9.45
C ALA A 391 -8.39 18.58 -9.62
N ARG A 392 -9.07 17.76 -8.81
CA ARG A 392 -10.53 17.58 -8.84
C ARG A 392 -11.32 18.86 -8.58
N CYS A 393 -10.87 19.67 -7.63
CA CYS A 393 -11.63 20.86 -7.17
C CYS A 393 -11.11 22.18 -7.73
N HIS A 394 -9.82 22.27 -8.03
CA HIS A 394 -9.10 23.43 -8.56
C HIS A 394 -7.85 22.94 -9.27
N ASP A 395 -7.20 23.76 -10.06
CA ASP A 395 -5.92 23.39 -10.68
C ASP A 395 -4.91 22.97 -9.60
N HIS A 396 -4.09 21.95 -9.90
CA HIS A 396 -3.12 21.43 -8.93
C HIS A 396 -2.18 22.55 -8.45
N LYS A 397 -1.96 22.63 -7.15
CA LYS A 397 -1.28 23.76 -6.53
C LYS A 397 0.19 23.88 -6.95
N PHE A 398 0.87 22.77 -7.13
CA PHE A 398 2.32 22.73 -7.33
C PHE A 398 2.70 22.23 -8.72
N ASP A 399 2.01 21.21 -9.22
CA ASP A 399 2.25 20.67 -10.53
C ASP A 399 1.37 21.36 -11.58
N PRO A 400 1.83 21.55 -12.81
CA PRO A 400 1.03 22.15 -13.86
C PRO A 400 -0.01 21.15 -14.40
N ILE A 401 -0.91 20.73 -13.53
CA ILE A 401 -2.04 19.84 -13.81
C ILE A 401 -3.32 20.60 -13.55
N THR A 402 -4.14 20.82 -14.57
CA THR A 402 -5.36 21.58 -14.47
C THR A 402 -6.55 20.73 -14.03
N ALA A 403 -7.59 21.35 -13.47
CA ALA A 403 -8.87 20.67 -13.27
C ALA A 403 -9.40 20.08 -14.58
N ARG A 404 -9.16 20.73 -15.70
CA ARG A 404 -9.53 20.22 -17.03
C ARG A 404 -8.80 18.92 -17.38
N ASP A 405 -7.53 18.76 -16.99
CA ASP A 405 -6.78 17.50 -17.14
C ASP A 405 -7.39 16.39 -16.29
N TYR A 406 -7.74 16.71 -15.03
CA TYR A 406 -8.43 15.75 -14.16
C TYR A 406 -9.74 15.27 -14.78
N TYR A 407 -10.61 16.17 -15.24
CA TYR A 407 -11.90 15.80 -15.82
C TYR A 407 -11.78 15.14 -17.20
N ALA A 408 -10.73 15.44 -17.96
CA ALA A 408 -10.41 14.72 -19.19
C ALA A 408 -10.13 13.23 -18.91
N LEU A 409 -9.35 12.91 -17.87
CA LEU A 409 -9.11 11.54 -17.41
C LEU A 409 -10.34 10.92 -16.74
N ALA A 410 -11.01 11.64 -15.85
CA ALA A 410 -12.22 11.18 -15.19
C ALA A 410 -13.32 10.81 -16.20
N GLY A 411 -13.44 11.58 -17.30
CA GLY A 411 -14.36 11.30 -18.41
C GLY A 411 -14.10 9.97 -19.09
N ILE A 412 -12.86 9.49 -19.15
CA ILE A 412 -12.53 8.16 -19.68
C ILE A 412 -13.14 7.07 -18.79
N PHE A 413 -12.93 7.19 -17.47
CA PHE A 413 -13.46 6.23 -16.49
C PHE A 413 -14.97 6.36 -16.27
N ASP A 414 -15.54 7.54 -16.44
CA ASP A 414 -16.99 7.75 -16.39
C ASP A 414 -17.75 7.06 -17.54
N ASN A 415 -17.08 6.88 -18.68
CA ASN A 415 -17.59 6.10 -19.79
C ASN A 415 -17.35 4.59 -19.63
N SER A 416 -17.07 4.12 -18.44
CA SER A 416 -16.85 2.72 -18.10
C SER A 416 -17.68 2.32 -16.89
N LYS A 417 -18.02 1.03 -16.80
CA LYS A 417 -18.69 0.45 -15.63
C LYS A 417 -18.05 -0.87 -15.24
N VAL A 418 -18.19 -1.23 -13.99
CA VAL A 418 -17.81 -2.57 -13.50
C VAL A 418 -18.95 -3.53 -13.78
N GLU A 419 -18.63 -4.67 -14.35
CA GLU A 419 -19.58 -5.78 -14.57
C GLU A 419 -18.96 -7.11 -14.14
N LEU A 420 -19.78 -7.92 -13.47
CA LEU A 420 -19.49 -9.34 -13.27
C LEU A 420 -20.01 -10.10 -14.51
N THR A 421 -19.11 -10.40 -15.42
CA THR A 421 -19.48 -10.99 -16.72
C THR A 421 -18.76 -12.29 -17.00
N SER A 422 -19.26 -13.06 -17.98
CA SER A 422 -18.67 -14.33 -18.37
C SER A 422 -17.31 -14.14 -19.06
N ILE A 423 -16.36 -14.98 -18.65
CA ILE A 423 -15.06 -15.19 -19.30
C ILE A 423 -14.99 -16.51 -20.07
N ALA A 424 -16.09 -17.29 -20.09
CA ALA A 424 -16.19 -18.53 -20.85
C ALA A 424 -16.50 -18.28 -22.34
N PRO A 425 -16.21 -19.25 -23.24
CA PRO A 425 -16.64 -19.21 -24.64
C PRO A 425 -18.14 -19.01 -24.75
N ARG A 426 -18.55 -18.28 -25.79
CA ARG A 426 -19.96 -17.91 -25.99
C ARG A 426 -20.89 -19.10 -26.09
N GLU A 427 -20.41 -20.20 -26.63
CA GLU A 427 -21.15 -21.47 -26.78
C GLU A 427 -21.48 -22.06 -25.40
N VAL A 428 -20.53 -22.03 -24.47
CA VAL A 428 -20.73 -22.51 -23.09
C VAL A 428 -21.76 -21.66 -22.36
N VAL A 429 -21.67 -20.33 -22.52
CA VAL A 429 -22.62 -19.38 -21.94
C VAL A 429 -24.02 -19.63 -22.48
N ASN A 430 -24.15 -19.71 -23.80
CA ASN A 430 -25.44 -19.92 -24.46
C ASN A 430 -26.07 -21.26 -24.04
N ALA A 431 -25.28 -22.33 -23.94
CA ALA A 431 -25.79 -23.65 -23.52
C ALA A 431 -26.30 -23.62 -22.06
N PHE A 432 -25.57 -22.98 -21.16
CA PHE A 432 -25.98 -22.83 -19.76
C PHE A 432 -27.22 -21.96 -19.63
N ASP A 433 -27.26 -20.80 -20.30
CA ASP A 433 -28.38 -19.86 -20.24
C ASP A 433 -29.66 -20.46 -20.85
N ALA A 434 -29.52 -21.23 -21.92
CA ALA A 434 -30.64 -21.97 -22.52
C ALA A 434 -31.20 -23.03 -21.54
N ALA A 435 -30.33 -23.77 -20.86
CA ALA A 435 -30.74 -24.75 -19.85
C ALA A 435 -31.44 -24.07 -18.66
N GLN A 436 -30.87 -22.95 -18.15
CA GLN A 436 -31.50 -22.19 -17.08
C GLN A 436 -32.85 -21.59 -17.45
N LYS A 437 -32.97 -21.14 -18.70
CA LYS A 437 -34.27 -20.67 -19.24
C LYS A 437 -35.30 -21.78 -19.30
N ALA A 438 -34.91 -22.96 -19.78
CA ALA A 438 -35.83 -24.11 -19.86
C ALA A 438 -36.34 -24.50 -18.45
N ILE A 439 -35.47 -24.47 -17.43
CA ILE A 439 -35.87 -24.71 -16.04
C ILE A 439 -36.88 -23.66 -15.57
N LYS A 440 -36.56 -22.37 -15.73
CA LYS A 440 -37.47 -21.28 -15.34
C LYS A 440 -38.84 -21.35 -16.05
N ASP A 441 -38.86 -21.72 -17.32
CA ASP A 441 -40.09 -21.85 -18.06
C ASP A 441 -40.90 -23.05 -17.58
N HIS A 442 -40.26 -24.18 -17.22
CA HIS A 442 -40.91 -25.33 -16.57
C HIS A 442 -41.44 -25.00 -15.17
N GLU A 443 -40.70 -24.27 -14.36
CA GLU A 443 -41.16 -23.81 -13.04
C GLU A 443 -42.41 -22.92 -13.14
N LYS A 444 -42.49 -22.05 -14.16
CA LYS A 444 -43.67 -21.25 -14.44
C LYS A 444 -44.86 -22.12 -14.83
N LEU A 445 -44.65 -23.14 -15.67
CA LEU A 445 -45.70 -24.10 -16.05
C LEU A 445 -46.26 -24.85 -14.85
N ILE A 446 -45.39 -25.34 -13.95
CA ILE A 446 -45.81 -26.01 -12.71
C ILE A 446 -46.61 -25.04 -11.82
N LYS A 447 -46.16 -23.80 -11.69
CA LYS A 447 -46.89 -22.79 -10.90
C LYS A 447 -48.29 -22.50 -11.51
N ALA A 448 -48.39 -22.46 -12.84
CA ALA A 448 -49.67 -22.24 -13.52
C ALA A 448 -50.64 -23.43 -13.37
N THR A 449 -50.11 -24.69 -13.32
CA THR A 449 -50.95 -25.90 -13.09
C THR A 449 -51.47 -25.94 -11.65
N GLY A 450 -50.72 -25.46 -10.69
CA GLY A 450 -51.14 -25.44 -9.27
C GLY A 450 -52.35 -24.54 -8.99
N THR A 451 -52.65 -23.59 -9.86
CA THR A 451 -53.81 -22.70 -9.77
C THR A 451 -55.04 -23.22 -10.55
N ASN A 452 -54.93 -24.30 -11.30
CA ASN A 452 -56.02 -24.85 -12.12
C ASN A 452 -56.29 -26.32 -11.77
N THR A 453 -57.45 -26.58 -11.16
CA THR A 453 -57.88 -27.91 -10.68
C THR A 453 -57.96 -28.96 -11.81
N ALA A 454 -58.26 -28.54 -13.05
CA ALA A 454 -58.30 -29.42 -14.20
C ALA A 454 -56.92 -29.84 -14.75
N ALA A 455 -55.85 -29.11 -14.37
CA ALA A 455 -54.50 -29.38 -14.84
C ALA A 455 -53.62 -30.15 -13.81
N LYS A 456 -54.21 -30.54 -12.66
CA LYS A 456 -53.47 -31.27 -11.60
C LYS A 456 -52.83 -32.60 -12.06
N SER A 457 -53.43 -33.26 -13.04
CA SER A 457 -52.86 -34.50 -13.60
C SER A 457 -51.53 -34.30 -14.36
N GLN A 458 -51.22 -33.08 -14.78
CA GLN A 458 -49.97 -32.74 -15.46
C GLN A 458 -48.84 -32.30 -14.52
N GLU A 459 -49.12 -32.13 -13.25
CA GLU A 459 -48.13 -31.62 -12.31
C GLU A 459 -46.98 -32.64 -12.07
N ALA A 460 -47.28 -33.91 -11.92
CA ALA A 460 -46.26 -34.94 -11.66
C ALA A 460 -45.28 -35.13 -12.84
N PRO A 461 -45.75 -35.24 -14.12
CA PRO A 461 -44.84 -35.30 -15.25
C PRO A 461 -44.01 -34.01 -15.44
N LEU A 462 -44.57 -32.84 -15.17
CA LEU A 462 -43.81 -31.59 -15.23
C LEU A 462 -42.73 -31.50 -14.13
N LYS A 463 -43.01 -31.96 -12.95
CA LYS A 463 -42.00 -32.07 -11.89
C LYS A 463 -40.90 -33.06 -12.24
N ALA A 464 -41.22 -34.21 -12.82
CA ALA A 464 -40.24 -35.20 -13.28
C ALA A 464 -39.34 -34.60 -14.38
N GLU A 465 -39.90 -33.88 -15.33
CA GLU A 465 -39.15 -33.20 -16.37
C GLU A 465 -38.26 -32.07 -15.80
N LEU A 466 -38.78 -31.30 -14.84
CA LEU A 466 -38.00 -30.29 -14.16
C LEU A 466 -36.74 -30.89 -13.50
N GLU A 467 -36.89 -32.01 -12.81
CA GLU A 467 -35.74 -32.71 -12.20
C GLU A 467 -34.77 -33.26 -13.25
N ARG A 468 -35.24 -33.71 -14.37
CA ARG A 468 -34.40 -34.10 -15.51
C ARG A 468 -33.61 -32.91 -16.07
N LEU A 469 -34.27 -31.77 -16.27
CA LEU A 469 -33.65 -30.53 -16.75
C LEU A 469 -32.58 -30.03 -15.74
N LYS A 470 -32.88 -30.03 -14.46
CA LYS A 470 -31.92 -29.64 -13.41
C LYS A 470 -30.65 -30.51 -13.41
N LYS A 471 -30.82 -31.84 -13.62
CA LYS A 471 -29.68 -32.77 -13.72
C LYS A 471 -28.87 -32.60 -15.00
N ALA A 472 -29.50 -32.10 -16.06
CA ALA A 472 -28.89 -31.90 -17.38
C ALA A 472 -28.23 -30.54 -17.55
N VAL A 473 -28.30 -29.65 -16.54
CA VAL A 473 -27.69 -28.32 -16.61
C VAL A 473 -26.16 -28.46 -16.74
N PRO A 474 -25.56 -27.83 -17.77
CA PRO A 474 -24.10 -27.75 -17.84
C PRO A 474 -23.50 -27.10 -16.58
N ALA A 475 -22.24 -27.37 -16.30
CA ALA A 475 -21.54 -26.67 -15.23
C ALA A 475 -21.61 -25.16 -15.40
N ALA A 476 -21.76 -24.43 -14.30
CA ALA A 476 -21.76 -22.97 -14.32
C ALA A 476 -20.45 -22.45 -14.93
N TYR A 477 -20.57 -21.45 -15.79
CA TYR A 477 -19.41 -20.86 -16.46
C TYR A 477 -18.69 -19.85 -15.57
N ALA A 478 -17.39 -19.70 -15.80
CA ALA A 478 -16.55 -18.75 -15.08
C ALA A 478 -16.93 -17.30 -15.39
N LYS A 479 -16.94 -16.46 -14.35
CA LYS A 479 -17.17 -15.00 -14.43
C LYS A 479 -16.00 -14.26 -13.83
N ALA A 480 -15.82 -12.99 -14.21
CA ALA A 480 -14.85 -12.10 -13.60
C ALA A 480 -15.43 -10.67 -13.49
N HIS A 481 -14.91 -9.91 -12.55
CA HIS A 481 -15.19 -8.48 -12.46
C HIS A 481 -14.35 -7.76 -13.49
N LEU A 482 -14.98 -7.18 -14.50
CA LEU A 482 -14.34 -6.46 -15.60
C LEU A 482 -14.75 -4.99 -15.59
N LEU A 483 -13.86 -4.13 -16.06
CA LEU A 483 -14.23 -2.77 -16.46
C LEU A 483 -14.59 -2.80 -17.93
N VAL A 484 -15.81 -2.42 -18.29
CA VAL A 484 -16.33 -2.42 -19.67
C VAL A 484 -16.81 -1.03 -20.07
N ASP A 485 -16.75 -0.73 -21.37
CA ASP A 485 -17.23 0.54 -21.89
C ASP A 485 -18.75 0.65 -21.82
N ARG A 486 -19.25 1.84 -21.48
CA ARG A 486 -20.68 2.15 -21.46
C ARG A 486 -21.05 3.42 -22.24
N GLY A 487 -20.07 4.17 -22.72
CA GLY A 487 -20.34 5.44 -23.39
C GLY A 487 -19.11 6.04 -24.05
N ASN A 488 -19.29 7.24 -24.59
CA ASN A 488 -18.24 7.99 -25.29
C ASN A 488 -18.37 9.51 -25.13
N LYS A 489 -19.02 10.00 -24.05
CA LYS A 489 -19.29 11.41 -23.82
C LYS A 489 -18.15 12.07 -23.05
N ASP A 490 -17.81 13.28 -23.44
CA ASP A 490 -16.89 14.12 -22.67
C ASP A 490 -17.58 14.62 -21.40
N MET A 491 -16.83 14.64 -20.30
CA MET A 491 -17.30 15.09 -18.99
C MET A 491 -17.08 16.59 -18.84
N PRO A 492 -18.03 17.38 -18.28
CA PRO A 492 -17.77 18.77 -17.95
C PRO A 492 -16.86 18.88 -16.71
N VAL A 493 -16.08 19.93 -16.62
CA VAL A 493 -15.38 20.31 -15.39
C VAL A 493 -16.41 20.61 -14.31
N ALA A 494 -16.37 19.87 -13.20
CA ALA A 494 -17.26 20.17 -12.08
C ALA A 494 -16.70 21.38 -11.28
N ILE A 495 -17.49 22.43 -11.15
CA ILE A 495 -17.09 23.62 -10.42
C ILE A 495 -16.85 23.24 -8.95
N ARG A 496 -15.60 23.43 -8.48
CA ARG A 496 -15.17 23.06 -7.11
C ARG A 496 -15.39 21.58 -6.78
N GLY A 497 -15.33 20.72 -7.78
CA GLY A 497 -15.49 19.29 -7.60
C GLY A 497 -16.93 18.81 -7.43
N ASP A 498 -17.92 19.68 -7.46
CA ASP A 498 -19.35 19.34 -7.35
C ASP A 498 -19.93 18.94 -8.72
N LEU A 499 -20.16 17.65 -8.94
CA LEU A 499 -20.69 17.12 -10.22
C LEU A 499 -22.08 17.66 -10.57
N ARG A 500 -22.79 18.29 -9.64
CA ARG A 500 -24.09 18.93 -9.88
C ARG A 500 -23.94 20.33 -10.48
N LYS A 501 -22.71 20.87 -10.49
CA LYS A 501 -22.39 22.20 -11.03
C LYS A 501 -21.45 22.06 -12.22
N PRO A 502 -21.98 21.67 -13.40
CA PRO A 502 -21.16 21.49 -14.59
C PRO A 502 -20.65 22.85 -15.09
N GLY A 503 -19.38 22.91 -15.42
CA GLY A 503 -18.72 23.97 -16.14
C GLY A 503 -18.46 23.60 -17.59
N GLU A 504 -17.36 24.10 -18.16
CA GLU A 504 -16.96 23.82 -19.53
C GLU A 504 -16.64 22.34 -19.77
N PRO A 505 -16.92 21.80 -20.96
CA PRO A 505 -16.55 20.45 -21.32
C PRO A 505 -15.04 20.22 -21.26
N ALA A 506 -14.63 19.08 -20.71
CA ALA A 506 -13.24 18.61 -20.70
C ALA A 506 -13.11 17.41 -21.66
N PRO A 507 -12.77 17.65 -22.94
CA PRO A 507 -12.59 16.56 -23.89
C PRO A 507 -11.56 15.54 -23.40
N ARG A 508 -11.88 14.26 -23.53
CA ARG A 508 -11.01 13.16 -23.09
C ARG A 508 -9.69 13.19 -23.83
N ARG A 509 -8.60 13.22 -23.09
CA ARG A 509 -7.23 13.31 -23.59
C ARG A 509 -6.24 12.93 -22.49
N PHE A 510 -4.98 12.75 -22.86
CA PHE A 510 -3.92 12.59 -21.87
C PHE A 510 -3.55 13.93 -21.21
N LEU A 511 -2.74 13.86 -20.14
CA LEU A 511 -2.29 15.04 -19.39
C LEU A 511 -1.43 15.95 -20.27
N GLN A 512 -1.68 17.26 -20.23
CA GLN A 512 -0.92 18.27 -20.96
C GLN A 512 0.56 18.26 -20.59
N ILE A 513 0.86 18.10 -19.30
CA ILE A 513 2.24 18.09 -18.82
C ILE A 513 3.07 16.92 -19.42
N VAL A 514 2.43 15.82 -19.78
CA VAL A 514 3.10 14.67 -20.40
C VAL A 514 3.04 14.75 -21.92
N ALA A 515 1.86 14.92 -22.49
CA ALA A 515 1.62 14.82 -23.93
C ALA A 515 1.87 16.12 -24.71
N GLY A 516 2.13 17.23 -24.04
CA GLY A 516 2.36 18.51 -24.66
C GLY A 516 1.15 19.46 -24.64
N GLU A 517 1.34 20.63 -25.24
CA GLU A 517 0.38 21.75 -25.17
C GLU A 517 -0.98 21.38 -25.78
N ASN A 518 -0.99 20.61 -26.85
CA ASN A 518 -2.20 20.20 -27.57
C ASN A 518 -2.31 18.66 -27.65
N PRO A 519 -2.63 17.98 -26.54
CA PRO A 519 -2.75 16.52 -26.52
C PRO A 519 -3.83 16.02 -27.51
N PRO A 520 -3.58 14.91 -28.22
CA PRO A 520 -4.60 14.29 -29.07
C PRO A 520 -5.85 13.97 -28.27
N LEU A 521 -7.02 14.24 -28.88
CA LEU A 521 -8.30 13.92 -28.27
C LEU A 521 -8.63 12.44 -28.42
N PHE A 522 -9.16 11.82 -27.38
CA PHE A 522 -9.57 10.43 -27.38
C PHE A 522 -11.02 10.32 -27.88
N ARG A 523 -11.22 9.62 -28.99
CA ARG A 523 -12.51 9.52 -29.69
C ARG A 523 -13.04 8.08 -29.79
N ASP A 524 -12.21 7.08 -29.49
CA ASP A 524 -12.56 5.68 -29.60
C ASP A 524 -13.21 5.19 -28.29
N GLY A 525 -14.54 4.90 -28.34
CA GLY A 525 -15.30 4.42 -27.19
C GLY A 525 -15.15 5.31 -25.94
N SER A 526 -14.80 4.72 -24.81
CA SER A 526 -14.50 5.45 -23.59
C SER A 526 -13.19 6.25 -23.65
N GLY A 527 -12.27 5.92 -24.56
CA GLY A 527 -10.91 6.44 -24.64
C GLY A 527 -9.87 5.59 -23.88
N ARG A 528 -10.27 4.47 -23.22
CA ARG A 528 -9.33 3.62 -22.45
C ARG A 528 -8.22 3.02 -23.32
N ARG A 529 -8.55 2.60 -24.55
CA ARG A 529 -7.55 2.08 -25.48
C ARG A 529 -6.47 3.13 -25.79
N GLN A 530 -6.89 4.35 -26.13
CA GLN A 530 -5.99 5.46 -26.43
C GLN A 530 -5.21 5.89 -25.18
N LEU A 531 -5.81 5.80 -23.98
CA LEU A 531 -5.11 6.03 -22.72
C LEU A 531 -4.02 4.98 -22.47
N ALA A 532 -4.30 3.70 -22.77
CA ALA A 532 -3.33 2.62 -22.68
C ALA A 532 -2.15 2.85 -23.63
N ASP A 533 -2.42 3.28 -24.85
CA ASP A 533 -1.38 3.63 -25.83
C ASP A 533 -0.51 4.80 -25.33
N ALA A 534 -1.13 5.87 -24.83
CA ALA A 534 -0.43 7.07 -24.38
C ALA A 534 0.44 6.84 -23.12
N VAL A 535 -0.03 6.00 -22.19
CA VAL A 535 0.72 5.71 -20.95
C VAL A 535 1.93 4.80 -21.21
N THR A 536 1.83 3.93 -22.22
CA THR A 536 2.91 2.99 -22.57
C THR A 536 3.78 3.48 -23.73
N ASP A 537 3.54 4.69 -24.21
CA ASP A 537 4.39 5.32 -25.23
C ASP A 537 5.84 5.44 -24.69
N PRO A 538 6.85 4.97 -25.39
CA PRO A 538 8.25 5.12 -24.98
C PRO A 538 8.69 6.57 -24.75
N ALA A 539 8.02 7.54 -25.34
CA ALA A 539 8.25 8.97 -25.07
C ALA A 539 7.72 9.41 -23.70
N ASN A 540 6.85 8.63 -23.06
CA ASN A 540 6.39 8.87 -21.71
C ASN A 540 7.39 8.32 -20.69
N ALA A 541 8.33 9.14 -20.29
CA ALA A 541 9.39 8.78 -19.35
C ALA A 541 8.91 8.37 -17.94
N LEU A 542 7.72 8.80 -17.54
CA LEU A 542 7.20 8.54 -16.19
C LEU A 542 6.92 7.06 -15.98
N THR A 543 6.21 6.40 -16.88
CA THR A 543 5.78 5.00 -16.71
C THR A 543 6.96 4.08 -16.46
N VAL A 544 8.03 4.22 -17.25
CA VAL A 544 9.21 3.36 -17.09
C VAL A 544 10.02 3.70 -15.84
N ARG A 545 10.18 4.99 -15.51
CA ARG A 545 10.87 5.39 -14.27
C ARG A 545 10.14 4.94 -13.02
N VAL A 546 8.82 5.03 -13.02
CA VAL A 546 7.99 4.63 -11.87
C VAL A 546 8.11 3.14 -11.58
N ILE A 547 8.00 2.28 -12.60
CA ILE A 547 8.11 0.83 -12.36
C ILE A 547 9.53 0.42 -11.95
N VAL A 548 10.54 0.96 -12.59
CA VAL A 548 11.95 0.70 -12.23
C VAL A 548 12.23 1.14 -10.81
N ASN A 549 11.75 2.32 -10.40
CA ASN A 549 11.90 2.83 -9.05
C ASN A 549 11.21 1.94 -8.00
N ARG A 550 10.02 1.39 -8.30
CA ARG A 550 9.32 0.44 -7.42
C ARG A 550 10.03 -0.90 -7.31
N VAL A 551 10.49 -1.46 -8.43
CA VAL A 551 11.28 -2.70 -8.40
C VAL A 551 12.55 -2.50 -7.56
N TRP A 552 13.24 -1.39 -7.73
CA TRP A 552 14.39 -1.02 -6.92
C TRP A 552 14.05 -0.93 -5.43
N GLN A 553 12.94 -0.26 -5.10
CA GLN A 553 12.46 -0.14 -3.72
C GLN A 553 12.26 -1.50 -3.05
N HIS A 554 11.63 -2.44 -3.74
CA HIS A 554 11.41 -3.77 -3.18
C HIS A 554 12.70 -4.56 -2.97
N HIS A 555 13.72 -4.37 -3.80
CA HIS A 555 15.02 -5.01 -3.62
C HIS A 555 15.87 -4.38 -2.50
N PHE A 556 15.89 -3.06 -2.42
CA PHE A 556 16.75 -2.34 -1.49
C PHE A 556 16.06 -1.81 -0.23
N GLY A 557 14.72 -1.95 -0.14
CA GLY A 557 13.92 -1.40 0.96
C GLY A 557 13.68 0.11 0.87
N GLN A 558 14.42 0.81 0.01
CA GLN A 558 14.25 2.23 -0.30
C GLN A 558 14.36 2.46 -1.80
N ALA A 559 13.52 3.33 -2.33
CA ALA A 559 13.53 3.70 -3.73
C ALA A 559 14.64 4.71 -4.05
N LEU A 560 15.04 4.79 -5.33
CA LEU A 560 15.91 5.87 -5.81
C LEU A 560 15.22 7.23 -5.69
N VAL A 561 13.92 7.30 -5.98
CA VAL A 561 13.01 8.40 -5.67
C VAL A 561 12.14 7.95 -4.51
N ARG A 562 12.34 8.51 -3.32
CA ARG A 562 11.73 8.02 -2.06
C ARG A 562 10.25 8.35 -1.93
N THR A 563 9.68 9.08 -2.87
CA THR A 563 8.24 9.33 -3.05
C THR A 563 7.73 8.59 -4.29
N PRO A 564 7.56 7.25 -4.26
CA PRO A 564 7.36 6.44 -5.47
C PRO A 564 6.04 6.69 -6.19
N SER A 565 5.09 7.39 -5.56
CA SER A 565 3.82 7.81 -6.18
C SER A 565 3.74 9.32 -6.41
N ASN A 566 4.84 10.06 -6.17
CA ASN A 566 4.91 11.50 -6.40
C ASN A 566 6.27 11.91 -6.97
N PHE A 567 6.33 12.04 -8.30
CA PHE A 567 7.48 12.52 -9.06
C PHE A 567 7.32 14.00 -9.46
N GLY A 568 6.24 14.64 -9.01
CA GLY A 568 5.98 16.06 -9.22
C GLY A 568 6.85 16.98 -8.37
N MET A 569 6.47 18.24 -8.32
CA MET A 569 7.24 19.31 -7.64
C MET A 569 7.45 19.08 -6.14
N LEU A 570 6.53 18.37 -5.48
CA LEU A 570 6.64 18.01 -4.06
C LEU A 570 7.32 16.66 -3.83
N GLY A 571 7.61 15.91 -4.90
CA GLY A 571 8.33 14.66 -4.81
C GLY A 571 9.83 14.87 -4.55
N GLU A 572 10.47 13.87 -3.97
CA GLU A 572 11.93 13.87 -3.81
C GLU A 572 12.62 13.72 -5.19
N LYS A 573 13.81 14.31 -5.30
CA LYS A 573 14.66 14.07 -6.46
C LYS A 573 15.35 12.70 -6.31
N PRO A 574 15.64 12.00 -7.42
CA PRO A 574 16.35 10.74 -7.37
C PRO A 574 17.74 10.91 -6.75
N THR A 575 18.13 9.98 -5.88
CA THR A 575 19.48 9.94 -5.29
C THR A 575 20.55 9.67 -6.36
N HIS A 576 20.21 8.88 -7.37
CA HIS A 576 21.06 8.48 -8.50
C HIS A 576 20.28 8.67 -9.80
N PRO A 577 20.14 9.92 -10.30
CA PRO A 577 19.30 10.19 -11.48
C PRO A 577 19.80 9.48 -12.75
N GLU A 578 21.11 9.44 -12.96
CA GLU A 578 21.73 8.78 -14.11
C GLU A 578 21.50 7.25 -14.07
N LEU A 579 21.54 6.64 -12.88
CA LEU A 579 21.23 5.23 -12.68
C LEU A 579 19.76 4.94 -12.97
N LEU A 580 18.86 5.80 -12.52
CA LEU A 580 17.42 5.63 -12.77
C LEU A 580 17.14 5.65 -14.27
N ASP A 581 17.72 6.57 -15.00
CA ASP A 581 17.55 6.68 -16.45
C ASP A 581 18.21 5.52 -17.20
N TRP A 582 19.41 5.10 -16.78
CA TRP A 582 20.08 3.94 -17.33
C TRP A 582 19.26 2.66 -17.14
N LEU A 583 18.72 2.45 -15.95
CA LEU A 583 17.83 1.30 -15.66
C LEU A 583 16.55 1.37 -16.49
N ALA A 584 15.97 2.56 -16.65
CA ALA A 584 14.77 2.77 -17.45
C ALA A 584 15.00 2.46 -18.94
N SER A 585 16.10 2.96 -19.54
CA SER A 585 16.43 2.66 -20.93
C SER A 585 16.76 1.18 -21.14
N THR A 586 17.58 0.59 -20.26
CA THR A 586 17.93 -0.83 -20.31
C THR A 586 16.71 -1.73 -20.15
N PHE A 587 15.75 -1.35 -19.32
CA PHE A 587 14.50 -2.09 -19.16
C PHE A 587 13.65 -2.09 -20.44
N MET A 588 13.54 -0.93 -21.11
CA MET A 588 12.84 -0.84 -22.41
C MET A 588 13.56 -1.65 -23.49
N GLU A 589 14.89 -1.53 -23.59
CA GLU A 589 15.72 -2.26 -24.54
C GLU A 589 15.64 -3.78 -24.34
N ASN A 590 15.49 -4.23 -23.11
CA ASN A 590 15.29 -5.63 -22.77
C ASN A 590 13.86 -6.13 -23.01
N GLY A 591 13.00 -5.37 -23.69
CA GLY A 591 11.63 -5.73 -24.04
C GLY A 591 10.67 -5.64 -22.86
N TRP A 592 10.89 -4.70 -21.94
CA TRP A 592 10.03 -4.46 -20.77
C TRP A 592 9.87 -5.69 -19.85
N SER A 593 10.88 -6.58 -19.83
CA SER A 593 10.90 -7.80 -19.03
C SER A 593 11.25 -7.49 -17.57
N LEU A 594 10.30 -7.71 -16.66
CA LEU A 594 10.55 -7.57 -15.22
C LEU A 594 11.57 -8.59 -14.72
N LYS A 595 11.54 -9.83 -15.22
CA LYS A 595 12.50 -10.86 -14.81
C LYS A 595 13.92 -10.49 -15.19
N LYS A 596 14.13 -9.90 -16.37
CA LYS A 596 15.46 -9.41 -16.76
C LYS A 596 15.91 -8.24 -15.89
N LEU A 597 15.00 -7.34 -15.50
CA LEU A 597 15.33 -6.24 -14.59
C LEU A 597 15.73 -6.77 -13.20
N HIS A 598 14.99 -7.72 -12.66
CA HIS A 598 15.35 -8.38 -11.38
C HIS A 598 16.74 -9.02 -11.47
N ARG A 599 16.96 -9.81 -12.52
CA ARG A 599 18.25 -10.46 -12.75
C ARG A 599 19.40 -9.45 -12.80
N LEU A 600 19.20 -8.35 -13.52
CA LEU A 600 20.16 -7.26 -13.66
C LEU A 600 20.55 -6.69 -12.29
N ILE A 601 19.57 -6.42 -11.44
CA ILE A 601 19.76 -5.85 -10.11
C ILE A 601 20.47 -6.85 -9.19
N LEU A 602 19.99 -8.09 -9.12
CA LEU A 602 20.51 -9.10 -8.18
C LEU A 602 21.97 -9.49 -8.49
N LEU A 603 22.38 -9.46 -9.75
CA LEU A 603 23.74 -9.80 -10.14
C LEU A 603 24.75 -8.65 -9.94
N SER A 604 24.30 -7.45 -9.57
CA SER A 604 25.20 -6.34 -9.25
C SER A 604 25.91 -6.56 -7.91
N SER A 605 27.14 -6.09 -7.78
CA SER A 605 27.86 -6.03 -6.51
C SER A 605 27.13 -5.17 -5.49
N THR A 606 26.41 -4.17 -5.94
CA THR A 606 25.57 -3.29 -5.11
C THR A 606 24.53 -4.08 -4.34
N TRP A 607 23.81 -5.01 -4.98
CA TRP A 607 22.83 -5.84 -4.30
C TRP A 607 23.47 -6.94 -3.45
N GLN A 608 24.63 -7.43 -3.86
CA GLN A 608 25.38 -8.49 -3.18
C GLN A 608 26.18 -8.01 -1.97
N MET A 609 26.20 -6.72 -1.66
CA MET A 609 26.85 -6.20 -0.46
C MET A 609 26.29 -6.78 0.83
N SER A 610 27.14 -6.87 1.86
CA SER A 610 26.69 -7.17 3.21
C SER A 610 25.90 -6.00 3.82
N SER A 611 25.07 -6.31 4.81
CA SER A 611 24.35 -5.32 5.63
C SER A 611 25.16 -4.79 6.81
N GLN A 612 26.45 -5.11 6.87
CA GLN A 612 27.32 -4.78 7.99
C GLN A 612 27.34 -3.27 8.30
N TYR A 613 27.11 -2.94 9.56
CA TYR A 613 27.17 -1.58 10.07
C TYR A 613 28.63 -1.10 10.15
N ARG A 614 28.87 0.14 9.70
CA ARG A 614 30.15 0.83 9.83
C ARG A 614 29.90 2.25 10.32
N ALA A 615 30.41 2.56 11.52
CA ALA A 615 30.15 3.83 12.19
C ALA A 615 30.57 5.07 11.37
N GLU A 616 31.71 5.01 10.68
CA GLU A 616 32.21 6.11 9.85
C GLU A 616 31.30 6.37 8.64
N SER A 617 30.80 5.31 8.00
CA SER A 617 29.87 5.44 6.87
C SER A 617 28.51 5.93 7.34
N PHE A 618 28.03 5.41 8.47
CA PHE A 618 26.77 5.83 9.08
C PHE A 618 26.78 7.32 9.49
N ALA A 619 27.92 7.81 10.01
CA ALA A 619 28.05 9.23 10.36
C ALA A 619 27.92 10.16 9.14
N LYS A 620 28.29 9.71 7.94
CA LYS A 620 28.20 10.49 6.68
C LYS A 620 26.87 10.31 5.97
N ASP A 621 26.31 9.10 6.00
CA ASP A 621 25.07 8.72 5.33
C ASP A 621 24.30 7.71 6.19
N GLY A 622 23.69 8.21 7.25
CA GLY A 622 22.94 7.40 8.22
C GLY A 622 21.72 6.72 7.62
N GLU A 623 21.10 7.35 6.63
CA GLU A 623 19.92 6.81 5.93
C GLU A 623 20.30 5.87 4.77
N ASN A 624 21.59 5.64 4.53
CA ASN A 624 22.09 4.82 3.44
C ASN A 624 21.57 5.26 2.05
N ARG A 625 21.43 6.56 1.84
CA ARG A 625 20.94 7.14 0.56
C ARG A 625 21.89 6.87 -0.60
N LEU A 626 23.18 6.71 -0.31
CA LEU A 626 24.22 6.45 -1.29
C LEU A 626 24.52 4.96 -1.49
N LEU A 627 23.81 4.08 -0.77
CA LEU A 627 23.92 2.63 -0.90
C LEU A 627 25.34 2.11 -0.57
N TRP A 628 25.91 2.54 0.58
CA TRP A 628 27.22 2.04 1.02
C TRP A 628 27.15 0.63 1.62
N ARG A 629 25.94 0.12 1.94
CA ARG A 629 25.67 -1.27 2.36
C ARG A 629 24.31 -1.73 1.87
N MET A 630 24.00 -3.02 2.04
CA MET A 630 22.63 -3.51 1.90
C MET A 630 21.79 -3.11 3.12
N ASN A 631 20.52 -2.75 2.92
CA ASN A 631 19.59 -2.48 4.00
C ASN A 631 19.02 -3.78 4.57
N PRO A 632 19.16 -4.07 5.87
CA PRO A 632 18.39 -5.14 6.49
C PRO A 632 16.91 -4.78 6.50
N ARG A 633 16.04 -5.75 6.23
CA ARG A 633 14.60 -5.54 6.15
C ARG A 633 13.85 -6.58 6.96
N LYS A 634 12.79 -6.14 7.67
CA LYS A 634 11.82 -7.05 8.28
C LYS A 634 11.04 -7.75 7.17
N LEU A 635 10.77 -9.04 7.32
CA LEU A 635 9.90 -9.76 6.40
C LEU A 635 8.47 -9.20 6.47
N GLU A 636 7.84 -9.08 5.32
CA GLU A 636 6.41 -8.80 5.23
C GLU A 636 5.62 -9.97 5.82
N VAL A 637 4.41 -9.70 6.30
CA VAL A 637 3.57 -10.69 6.99
C VAL A 637 3.35 -11.96 6.16
N GLU A 638 3.21 -11.81 4.84
CA GLU A 638 3.05 -12.94 3.94
C GLU A 638 4.31 -13.83 3.92
N SER A 639 5.47 -13.21 3.68
CA SER A 639 6.74 -13.94 3.64
C SER A 639 7.08 -14.56 4.99
N TRP A 640 6.79 -13.88 6.08
CA TRP A 640 7.00 -14.39 7.44
C TRP A 640 6.13 -15.61 7.74
N ARG A 641 4.80 -15.51 7.52
CA ARG A 641 3.88 -16.63 7.74
C ARG A 641 4.16 -17.81 6.80
N ASP A 642 4.36 -17.52 5.52
CA ASP A 642 4.63 -18.55 4.51
C ASP A 642 5.95 -19.26 4.77
N SER A 643 6.98 -18.55 5.28
CA SER A 643 8.24 -19.14 5.73
C SER A 643 8.03 -20.12 6.88
N MET A 644 7.19 -19.78 7.85
CA MET A 644 6.87 -20.71 8.95
C MET A 644 6.25 -22.01 8.43
N LEU A 645 5.27 -21.91 7.54
CA LEU A 645 4.67 -23.10 6.91
C LEU A 645 5.67 -23.91 6.08
N ALA A 646 6.59 -23.22 5.40
CA ALA A 646 7.62 -23.89 4.60
C ALA A 646 8.62 -24.67 5.47
N VAL A 647 9.11 -24.05 6.55
CA VAL A 647 10.09 -24.69 7.45
C VAL A 647 9.47 -25.78 8.32
N THR A 648 8.18 -25.74 8.59
CA THR A 648 7.45 -26.81 9.27
C THR A 648 7.06 -27.96 8.33
N GLY A 649 7.13 -27.73 7.01
CA GLY A 649 6.74 -28.70 5.98
C GLY A 649 5.25 -28.78 5.71
N GLU A 650 4.50 -27.77 6.14
CA GLU A 650 3.03 -27.71 6.00
C GLU A 650 2.56 -26.88 4.80
N LEU A 651 3.46 -26.14 4.14
CA LEU A 651 3.10 -25.24 3.06
C LEU A 651 2.50 -25.97 1.85
N ASP A 652 1.24 -25.70 1.58
CA ASP A 652 0.58 -26.04 0.33
C ASP A 652 0.99 -25.05 -0.77
N ARG A 653 1.58 -25.57 -1.84
CA ARG A 653 2.10 -24.81 -2.98
C ARG A 653 1.12 -24.73 -4.15
N ALA A 654 -0.15 -25.10 -3.95
CA ALA A 654 -1.18 -24.99 -4.98
C ALA A 654 -1.37 -23.54 -5.41
N LEU A 655 -1.33 -23.30 -6.72
CA LEU A 655 -1.47 -21.96 -7.31
C LEU A 655 -2.94 -21.62 -7.55
N GLY A 656 -3.29 -20.33 -7.33
CA GLY A 656 -4.57 -19.76 -7.75
C GLY A 656 -5.78 -20.28 -6.97
N GLY A 657 -6.97 -19.91 -7.46
CA GLY A 657 -8.24 -20.35 -6.92
C GLY A 657 -8.83 -19.44 -5.83
N PRO A 658 -10.04 -19.74 -5.36
CA PRO A 658 -10.75 -18.93 -4.39
C PRO A 658 -9.97 -18.69 -3.09
N PRO A 659 -10.11 -17.50 -2.47
CA PRO A 659 -9.41 -17.18 -1.23
C PRO A 659 -10.07 -17.82 -0.01
N SER A 660 -9.29 -17.96 1.07
CA SER A 660 -9.75 -18.41 2.39
C SER A 660 -9.91 -17.22 3.33
N ASP A 661 -10.98 -17.18 4.09
CA ASP A 661 -11.17 -16.20 5.17
C ASP A 661 -10.48 -16.59 6.49
N ARG A 662 -10.03 -17.86 6.61
CA ARG A 662 -9.35 -18.43 7.78
C ARG A 662 -7.88 -18.68 7.50
N ILE A 663 -7.14 -17.63 7.23
CA ILE A 663 -5.76 -17.77 6.78
C ILE A 663 -4.85 -18.44 7.82
N LEU A 664 -5.09 -18.24 9.12
CA LEU A 664 -4.28 -18.86 10.18
C LEU A 664 -4.49 -20.38 10.29
N GLU A 665 -5.62 -20.90 9.82
CA GLU A 665 -5.93 -22.33 9.76
C GLU A 665 -5.51 -22.95 8.42
N SER A 666 -5.25 -22.16 7.41
CA SER A 666 -4.91 -22.60 6.05
C SER A 666 -3.42 -22.93 5.92
N SER A 667 -3.09 -23.97 5.20
CA SER A 667 -1.71 -24.29 4.79
C SER A 667 -1.27 -23.56 3.51
N ARG A 668 -2.19 -22.91 2.79
CA ARG A 668 -1.88 -22.19 1.57
C ARG A 668 -1.10 -20.90 1.86
N ARG A 669 -0.45 -20.36 0.82
CA ARG A 669 0.23 -19.07 0.91
C ARG A 669 -0.72 -17.95 1.33
N THR A 670 -0.20 -17.00 2.08
CA THR A 670 -0.95 -15.84 2.62
C THR A 670 -1.60 -15.00 1.52
N LEU A 671 -1.01 -14.97 0.32
CA LEU A 671 -1.60 -14.35 -0.87
C LEU A 671 -3.04 -14.80 -1.15
N TYR A 672 -3.39 -16.02 -0.75
CA TYR A 672 -4.73 -16.61 -0.94
C TYR A 672 -5.66 -16.42 0.26
N GLY A 673 -5.30 -15.55 1.20
CA GLY A 673 -6.21 -15.07 2.24
C GLY A 673 -7.15 -14.00 1.71
N LYS A 674 -8.40 -13.98 2.20
CA LYS A 674 -9.32 -12.87 1.93
C LYS A 674 -8.80 -11.58 2.56
N VAL A 675 -8.97 -10.49 1.84
CA VAL A 675 -8.60 -9.15 2.26
C VAL A 675 -9.80 -8.22 2.11
N SER A 676 -10.23 -7.58 3.19
CA SER A 676 -11.27 -6.57 3.12
C SER A 676 -10.70 -5.17 2.86
N ARG A 677 -11.53 -4.30 2.32
CA ARG A 677 -11.17 -2.91 2.02
C ARG A 677 -10.84 -2.10 3.27
N ASN A 678 -11.59 -2.32 4.32
CA ASN A 678 -11.43 -1.63 5.58
C ASN A 678 -10.49 -2.36 6.55
N GLY A 679 -10.15 -3.63 6.28
CA GLY A 679 -9.31 -4.46 7.13
C GLY A 679 -10.01 -4.92 8.41
N ASP A 680 -11.33 -5.14 8.39
CA ASP A 680 -12.14 -5.47 9.56
C ASP A 680 -13.32 -6.42 9.29
N ARG A 681 -13.41 -6.98 8.08
CA ARG A 681 -14.52 -7.82 7.65
C ARG A 681 -14.25 -9.32 7.77
N PHE A 682 -13.05 -9.75 7.40
CA PHE A 682 -12.66 -11.16 7.37
C PHE A 682 -11.78 -11.53 8.56
N LEU A 683 -11.81 -12.79 8.95
CA LEU A 683 -10.98 -13.30 10.06
C LEU A 683 -9.48 -13.15 9.81
N SER A 684 -9.06 -13.13 8.54
CA SER A 684 -7.69 -12.86 8.14
C SER A 684 -7.24 -11.42 8.41
N ASP A 685 -8.15 -10.46 8.40
CA ASP A 685 -7.81 -9.02 8.44
C ASP A 685 -7.12 -8.62 9.75
N GLU A 686 -7.57 -9.14 10.90
CA GLU A 686 -6.98 -8.82 12.20
C GLU A 686 -5.49 -9.22 12.25
N PHE A 687 -5.18 -10.43 11.78
CA PHE A 687 -3.80 -10.92 11.71
C PHE A 687 -2.95 -10.09 10.73
N LEU A 688 -3.46 -9.84 9.54
CA LEU A 688 -2.75 -9.09 8.51
C LEU A 688 -2.43 -7.67 9.00
N ARG A 689 -3.40 -6.97 9.57
CA ARG A 689 -3.21 -5.62 10.13
C ARG A 689 -2.25 -5.58 11.32
N LEU A 690 -2.25 -6.62 12.15
CA LEU A 690 -1.31 -6.72 13.27
C LEU A 690 0.15 -6.68 12.80
N PHE A 691 0.42 -7.17 11.60
CA PHE A 691 1.76 -7.25 11.01
C PHE A 691 1.94 -6.30 9.80
N ASP A 692 1.36 -5.12 9.89
CA ASP A 692 1.59 -3.99 8.97
C ASP A 692 1.12 -4.23 7.52
N PHE A 693 0.15 -5.12 7.29
CA PHE A 693 -0.46 -5.26 5.97
C PHE A 693 -1.23 -3.99 5.61
N PRO A 694 -1.05 -3.42 4.41
CA PRO A 694 -1.70 -2.19 4.02
C PRO A 694 -3.21 -2.37 3.85
N ALA A 695 -3.98 -1.40 4.33
CA ALA A 695 -5.41 -1.36 4.05
C ALA A 695 -5.64 -0.95 2.58
N PRO A 696 -6.34 -1.76 1.77
CA PRO A 696 -6.48 -1.49 0.33
C PRO A 696 -7.56 -0.44 -0.01
N ARG A 697 -7.60 0.65 0.77
CA ARG A 697 -8.48 1.81 0.53
C ARG A 697 -7.96 2.73 -0.58
N SER A 698 -6.67 2.78 -0.73
CA SER A 698 -5.96 3.57 -1.74
C SER A 698 -4.72 2.81 -2.20
N THR A 699 -4.13 3.26 -3.29
CA THR A 699 -2.84 2.73 -3.76
C THR A 699 -1.79 2.84 -2.66
N SER A 700 -1.19 1.69 -2.28
CA SER A 700 -0.08 1.65 -1.33
C SER A 700 1.23 1.73 -2.09
N GLU A 701 1.97 2.79 -1.87
CA GLU A 701 3.25 3.03 -2.53
C GLU A 701 4.43 2.40 -1.82
N GLN A 702 4.30 2.25 -0.50
CA GLN A 702 5.31 1.68 0.38
C GLN A 702 4.62 1.09 1.60
N ARG A 703 5.09 -0.07 2.04
CA ARG A 703 4.66 -0.65 3.31
C ARG A 703 5.47 -0.05 4.46
N THR A 704 4.80 0.21 5.56
CA THR A 704 5.45 0.52 6.83
C THR A 704 5.90 -0.77 7.51
N ALA A 705 6.98 -0.74 8.26
CA ALA A 705 7.41 -1.85 9.11
C ALA A 705 7.48 -1.35 10.54
N SER A 706 6.60 -1.86 11.40
CA SER A 706 6.57 -1.53 12.82
C SER A 706 7.06 -2.69 13.68
N THR A 707 7.49 -2.38 14.90
CA THR A 707 7.76 -3.37 15.93
C THR A 707 6.99 -2.93 17.16
N VAL A 708 5.85 -3.56 17.40
CA VAL A 708 4.94 -3.21 18.50
C VAL A 708 4.75 -4.37 19.47
N PRO A 709 4.48 -4.10 20.74
CA PRO A 709 4.31 -5.15 21.76
C PRO A 709 3.27 -6.21 21.40
N ARG A 710 2.20 -5.84 20.70
CA ARG A 710 1.15 -6.78 20.27
C ARG A 710 1.68 -7.86 19.30
N GLN A 711 2.62 -7.53 18.43
CA GLN A 711 3.26 -8.52 17.55
C GLN A 711 4.06 -9.54 18.36
N HIS A 712 4.81 -9.11 19.39
CA HIS A 712 5.53 -10.00 20.29
C HIS A 712 4.58 -10.88 21.11
N LEU A 713 3.49 -10.31 21.63
CA LEU A 713 2.46 -11.07 22.35
C LEU A 713 1.82 -12.14 21.46
N PHE A 714 1.58 -11.84 20.18
CA PHE A 714 1.10 -12.84 19.22
C PHE A 714 2.11 -13.97 19.04
N MET A 715 3.40 -13.64 18.87
CA MET A 715 4.46 -14.65 18.71
C MET A 715 4.61 -15.54 19.97
N MET A 716 4.36 -15.01 21.14
CA MET A 716 4.47 -15.75 22.41
C MET A 716 3.23 -16.59 22.71
N ASN A 717 2.02 -16.10 22.42
CA ASN A 717 0.78 -16.64 23.00
C ASN A 717 -0.22 -17.18 21.98
N SER A 718 -0.05 -16.95 20.67
CA SER A 718 -1.06 -17.37 19.69
C SER A 718 -1.06 -18.87 19.47
N GLY A 719 -2.26 -19.43 19.30
CA GLY A 719 -2.43 -20.84 18.90
C GLY A 719 -1.74 -21.16 17.56
N PHE A 720 -1.65 -20.17 16.65
CA PHE A 720 -0.92 -20.32 15.40
C PHE A 720 0.57 -20.61 15.64
N MET A 721 1.23 -19.83 16.50
CA MET A 721 2.65 -20.02 16.82
C MET A 721 2.89 -21.35 17.54
N ALA A 722 2.04 -21.69 18.51
CA ALA A 722 2.12 -22.97 19.20
C ALA A 722 2.00 -24.17 18.23
N ALA A 723 1.05 -24.11 17.30
CA ALA A 723 0.88 -25.16 16.29
C ALA A 723 2.10 -25.26 15.35
N ARG A 724 2.69 -24.12 14.93
CA ARG A 724 3.92 -24.13 14.10
C ARG A 724 5.11 -24.67 14.86
N ALA A 725 5.25 -24.34 16.13
CA ALA A 725 6.29 -24.87 16.99
C ALA A 725 6.20 -26.39 17.13
N GLN A 726 5.00 -26.93 17.37
CA GLN A 726 4.75 -28.38 17.44
C GLN A 726 5.04 -29.05 16.09
N ALA A 727 4.61 -28.46 14.97
CA ALA A 727 4.88 -29.01 13.65
C ALA A 727 6.38 -29.06 13.32
N LEU A 728 7.13 -27.99 13.66
CA LEU A 728 8.58 -27.95 13.52
C LEU A 728 9.26 -29.00 14.40
N SER A 729 8.90 -29.07 15.69
CA SER A 729 9.38 -30.07 16.63
C SER A 729 9.17 -31.49 16.10
N ALA A 730 7.96 -31.83 15.65
CA ALA A 730 7.62 -33.12 15.07
C ALA A 730 8.42 -33.43 13.79
N ARG A 731 8.64 -32.39 12.93
CA ARG A 731 9.49 -32.52 11.74
C ARG A 731 10.92 -32.89 12.12
N LEU A 732 11.51 -32.12 13.03
CA LEU A 732 12.90 -32.35 13.49
C LEU A 732 13.09 -33.73 14.12
N GLN A 733 12.11 -34.22 14.90
CA GLN A 733 12.14 -35.53 15.49
C GLN A 733 12.07 -36.67 14.45
N ARG A 734 11.35 -36.46 13.35
CA ARG A 734 11.31 -37.44 12.23
C ARG A 734 12.59 -37.44 11.40
N GLU A 735 13.23 -36.27 11.21
CA GLU A 735 14.38 -36.11 10.34
C GLU A 735 15.73 -36.44 11.03
N SER A 736 15.77 -36.44 12.38
CA SER A 736 17.01 -36.60 13.14
C SER A 736 16.79 -37.37 14.43
N SER A 737 17.80 -38.22 14.82
CA SER A 737 17.69 -39.11 15.97
C SER A 737 18.11 -38.48 17.31
N ASP A 738 19.03 -37.53 17.30
CA ASP A 738 19.60 -36.89 18.48
C ASP A 738 19.41 -35.40 18.48
N ASP A 739 19.49 -34.76 19.65
CA ASP A 739 19.18 -33.36 19.84
C ASP A 739 20.21 -32.41 19.19
N GLN A 740 21.48 -32.80 19.14
CA GLN A 740 22.50 -31.98 18.48
C GLN A 740 22.25 -31.87 16.97
N THR A 741 21.94 -33.00 16.34
CA THR A 741 21.59 -33.07 14.91
C THR A 741 20.29 -32.31 14.63
N ARG A 742 19.29 -32.42 15.53
CA ARG A 742 18.01 -31.69 15.43
C ARG A 742 18.24 -30.18 15.51
N ILE A 743 19.05 -29.69 16.42
CA ILE A 743 19.41 -28.26 16.54
C ILE A 743 20.09 -27.81 15.25
N THR A 744 21.04 -28.57 14.75
CA THR A 744 21.72 -28.26 13.48
C THR A 744 20.73 -28.16 12.33
N ARG A 745 19.80 -29.15 12.23
CA ARG A 745 18.76 -29.14 11.20
C ARG A 745 17.78 -27.95 11.34
N ALA A 746 17.41 -27.58 12.55
CA ALA A 746 16.56 -26.42 12.82
C ALA A 746 17.22 -25.13 12.30
N TYR A 747 18.49 -24.88 12.62
CA TYR A 747 19.22 -23.70 12.14
C TYR A 747 19.37 -23.68 10.61
N GLN A 748 19.60 -24.84 9.99
CA GLN A 748 19.66 -24.96 8.53
C GLN A 748 18.32 -24.61 7.87
N LEU A 749 17.19 -25.06 8.43
CA LEU A 749 15.85 -24.78 7.92
C LEU A 749 15.45 -23.31 8.09
N LEU A 750 15.71 -22.76 9.27
CA LEU A 750 15.23 -21.44 9.65
C LEU A 750 16.14 -20.30 9.16
N TYR A 751 17.45 -20.50 9.26
CA TYR A 751 18.45 -19.43 9.07
C TYR A 751 19.40 -19.70 7.90
N ALA A 752 19.27 -20.85 7.21
CA ALA A 752 20.15 -21.27 6.11
C ALA A 752 21.63 -21.44 6.53
N ARG A 753 21.92 -21.62 7.81
CA ARG A 753 23.26 -21.80 8.38
C ARG A 753 23.28 -22.86 9.46
N PRO A 754 24.44 -23.49 9.78
CA PRO A 754 24.56 -24.25 10.99
C PRO A 754 24.58 -23.34 12.23
N PRO A 755 24.25 -23.87 13.41
CA PRO A 755 24.45 -23.15 14.67
C PRO A 755 25.96 -23.00 14.96
N VAL A 756 26.34 -21.94 15.68
CA VAL A 756 27.69 -21.86 16.28
C VAL A 756 27.76 -22.71 17.55
N ALA A 757 28.98 -22.92 18.06
CA ALA A 757 29.19 -23.80 19.22
C ALA A 757 28.36 -23.37 20.44
N ASP A 758 28.29 -22.05 20.72
CA ASP A 758 27.53 -21.50 21.85
C ASP A 758 26.01 -21.69 21.67
N GLU A 759 25.51 -21.52 20.46
CA GLU A 759 24.08 -21.77 20.14
C GLU A 759 23.71 -23.23 20.35
N THR A 760 24.59 -24.15 19.94
CA THR A 760 24.41 -25.58 20.15
C THR A 760 24.43 -25.92 21.64
N ALA A 761 25.40 -25.40 22.38
CA ALA A 761 25.52 -25.64 23.83
C ALA A 761 24.30 -25.09 24.58
N LEU A 762 23.86 -23.87 24.27
CA LEU A 762 22.67 -23.25 24.84
C LEU A 762 21.40 -24.08 24.54
N GLY A 763 21.24 -24.54 23.29
CA GLY A 763 20.11 -25.36 22.88
C GLY A 763 20.07 -26.72 23.64
N LEU A 764 21.21 -27.39 23.75
CA LEU A 764 21.31 -28.66 24.49
C LEU A 764 21.02 -28.46 25.99
N ALA A 765 21.54 -27.38 26.59
CA ALA A 765 21.29 -27.06 28.00
C ALA A 765 19.81 -26.81 28.25
N PHE A 766 19.15 -26.00 27.39
CA PHE A 766 17.71 -25.75 27.47
C PHE A 766 16.89 -27.02 27.36
N LEU A 767 17.23 -27.92 26.43
CA LEU A 767 16.51 -29.20 26.23
C LEU A 767 16.69 -30.18 27.37
N ALA A 768 17.85 -30.13 28.06
CA ALA A 768 18.16 -31.01 29.20
C ALA A 768 17.46 -30.61 30.51
N GLU A 769 16.97 -29.37 30.63
CA GLU A 769 16.27 -28.91 31.82
C GLU A 769 14.96 -29.68 32.04
N THR A 770 14.72 -30.19 33.23
CA THR A 770 13.47 -30.85 33.62
C THR A 770 12.40 -29.81 33.98
N THR A 771 11.26 -29.84 33.30
CA THR A 771 10.10 -29.00 33.63
C THR A 771 9.03 -29.80 34.38
N THR A 772 8.57 -29.22 35.47
CA THR A 772 7.35 -29.65 36.17
C THR A 772 6.19 -28.76 35.73
N GLY A 773 5.14 -29.37 35.12
CA GLY A 773 3.85 -28.68 34.98
C GLY A 773 3.49 -28.01 33.65
N THR A 774 4.18 -28.23 32.55
CA THR A 774 3.77 -27.76 31.23
C THR A 774 3.38 -28.87 30.28
N THR A 775 2.30 -28.70 29.51
CA THR A 775 1.84 -29.61 28.48
C THR A 775 2.67 -29.57 27.20
N ALA A 776 3.45 -28.51 26.98
CA ALA A 776 4.33 -28.34 25.83
C ALA A 776 5.66 -29.10 26.05
N SER A 777 6.13 -29.82 25.05
CA SER A 777 7.45 -30.43 25.08
C SER A 777 8.54 -29.36 25.08
N ARG A 778 9.72 -29.68 25.62
CA ARG A 778 10.87 -28.76 25.54
C ARG A 778 11.21 -28.40 24.09
N TRP A 779 11.07 -29.35 23.20
CA TRP A 779 11.27 -29.13 21.78
C TRP A 779 10.26 -28.14 21.19
N ASP A 780 8.98 -28.16 21.62
CA ASP A 780 8.00 -27.19 21.14
C ASP A 780 8.35 -25.77 21.61
N SER A 781 8.76 -25.63 22.87
CA SER A 781 9.21 -24.35 23.42
C SER A 781 10.47 -23.82 22.71
N TYR A 782 11.43 -24.69 22.44
CA TYR A 782 12.65 -24.34 21.71
C TYR A 782 12.37 -23.95 20.27
N ALA A 783 11.51 -24.70 19.59
CA ALA A 783 11.07 -24.42 18.24
C ALA A 783 10.33 -23.06 18.15
N GLN A 784 9.47 -22.76 19.14
CA GLN A 784 8.80 -21.45 19.20
C GLN A 784 9.80 -20.29 19.40
N ALA A 785 10.80 -20.47 20.25
CA ALA A 785 11.86 -19.48 20.44
C ALA A 785 12.62 -19.22 19.13
N LEU A 786 13.00 -20.28 18.41
CA LEU A 786 13.68 -20.14 17.12
C LEU A 786 12.80 -19.47 16.04
N LEU A 787 11.52 -19.82 15.94
CA LEU A 787 10.56 -19.20 15.01
C LEU A 787 10.28 -17.71 15.32
N SER A 788 10.46 -17.32 16.59
CA SER A 788 10.28 -15.96 17.06
C SER A 788 11.57 -15.12 17.04
N ALA A 789 12.70 -15.73 16.72
CA ALA A 789 14.00 -15.07 16.73
C ALA A 789 14.08 -13.99 15.63
N HIS A 790 14.78 -12.91 15.95
CA HIS A 790 14.99 -11.78 15.03
C HIS A 790 15.61 -12.20 13.70
N GLU A 791 16.52 -13.18 13.70
CA GLU A 791 17.15 -13.71 12.49
C GLU A 791 16.15 -14.37 11.54
N PHE A 792 15.08 -15.01 12.07
CA PHE A 792 14.03 -15.60 11.25
C PHE A 792 13.16 -14.52 10.57
N ILE A 793 12.92 -13.43 11.28
CA ILE A 793 11.99 -12.35 10.87
C ILE A 793 12.65 -11.37 9.88
N GLN A 794 13.97 -11.40 9.76
CA GLN A 794 14.70 -10.45 8.94
C GLN A 794 15.32 -11.05 7.68
N ASN A 795 15.34 -10.22 6.63
CA ASN A 795 16.14 -10.40 5.43
C ASN A 795 17.34 -9.46 5.51
N GLN A 796 18.56 -10.04 5.57
CA GLN A 796 19.82 -9.30 5.77
C GLN A 796 20.54 -9.04 4.46
#